data_18db671f2a81ef1796ddfa3e07dc39f5
#
_entry.id   18db671f2a81ef1796ddfa3e07dc39f5
#
_cell.length_a   1.000
_cell.length_b   1.000
_cell.length_c   1.000
_cell.angle_alpha   90.00
_cell.angle_beta   90.00
_cell.angle_gamma   90.00
#
_symmetry.space_group_name_H-M   'P 1'
#
loop_
_entity.id
_entity.type
_entity.pdbx_description
1 polymer ?
#
loop_
_entity_poly.entity_id
_entity_poly.type
_entity_poly.pdbx_seq_one_letter_code
_entity_poly.pdbx_strand_id
1 'polypeptide(L)'
;MKMKFINICLFTAGCLFVTGCNDDNEIFFEDLTGNKALEMVHPNDRDQPYPREEHELFVNPAPLIVPKVLRGEDEFLEFELSQDNSFPEKGTYRSGKLNWDLYNVHEQLATGDWYWRFRKVDANDKATIWSEVYKFTVTGKEEVFVTPKWEVFQQNIPATYPRINCFLEEDIAKVSPIADTHPEYKSMISRANGKDGLGVKLPANPHDYGMEALASNTRNYLNTAWRLTKDRKYYDKILEIGRTLINYGITDDQLKKYENFAAGGIVDVVSLCYDLCQESLTEDEKTKAEQLILKIVNYYYRSYTGRIENHIFDNHTWQIVLRNMTQGALVICQEYPEAMNALEYFYELWTGRAPASGFNRSGAWQNGISYFGTNCYTLYWMPMLFSHLTQTDFLKHPWYKNAGKAIAYTWLPGSGNCSFGDGVEKWMTEPGRVQVGFMDFLARETGDSYAAWYAKECAVVLKDNFDMRLYRIAQGDADYTAAELDDSAFENFIWHKDIGEGVAHSDMRNLNSNLSLAFRSSPYGSGSHTLADQNGFKLLYKGRPVYISAGYYQNFADKHNLLQYRNTRGHNTIMINGIGQPFTTKAYGNICRGLNGENIAYFLGDASNAYCGTSDQWESNFVAAGISQTPEFGFGDNPLNNYKRHIFMLRPNKIVIYDELGADEVATWQWLLHSPVEMHVAGNKVTTDYTYEGRGSFTSVAQIYSEQTPDITATDEWFPGGEPADQDPVKYPKQWHLTANFGPSLNNKILTVIQVTENGSVDEIWQVNNRFTLGDWKIEAEMAADKPAAITISNKLTGAMFSYGTPEVIVGGAPYKRQQENSSVLYDNVQGTMQVQESTDKPLQTTRALK
;
A
#
# COMPACT_ATOMS: atom_id res chain seq x y z
N MET A 1 -24.22 56.66 15.52
CA MET A 1 -22.91 56.16 15.12
C MET A 1 -22.66 54.89 15.91
N LYS A 2 -22.99 53.76 15.36
CA LYS A 2 -22.94 52.46 16.05
C LYS A 2 -21.61 51.77 15.71
N MET A 3 -20.76 51.65 16.71
CA MET A 3 -19.56 50.77 16.61
C MET A 3 -19.99 49.31 16.77
N LYS A 4 -19.67 48.48 15.79
CA LYS A 4 -19.75 47.03 15.91
C LYS A 4 -18.51 46.52 16.61
N PHE A 5 -18.69 45.80 17.71
CA PHE A 5 -17.65 45.02 18.37
C PHE A 5 -17.43 43.76 17.54
N ILE A 6 -16.20 43.57 17.11
CA ILE A 6 -15.72 42.31 16.54
C ILE A 6 -15.17 41.51 17.76
N ASN A 7 -15.83 40.39 18.07
CA ASN A 7 -15.28 39.42 19.00
C ASN A 7 -14.16 38.64 18.29
N ILE A 8 -12.93 38.92 18.70
CA ILE A 8 -11.78 38.09 18.36
C ILE A 8 -11.76 36.97 19.43
N CYS A 9 -12.19 35.78 19.06
CA CYS A 9 -11.88 34.58 19.81
C CYS A 9 -10.42 34.23 19.57
N LEU A 10 -9.58 34.43 20.55
CA LEU A 10 -8.26 33.83 20.62
C LEU A 10 -8.44 32.33 20.84
N PHE A 11 -8.26 31.55 19.79
CA PHE A 11 -8.00 30.12 19.90
C PHE A 11 -6.52 29.95 20.25
N THR A 12 -6.25 29.51 21.46
CA THR A 12 -4.96 28.97 21.86
C THR A 12 -4.70 27.73 21.03
N ALA A 13 -3.66 27.78 20.20
CA ALA A 13 -3.18 26.65 19.43
C ALA A 13 -2.66 25.56 20.37
N GLY A 14 -3.50 24.60 20.70
CA GLY A 14 -3.06 23.29 21.16
C GLY A 14 -2.59 22.54 19.93
N CYS A 15 -1.33 22.14 19.91
CA CYS A 15 -0.79 21.28 18.85
C CYS A 15 -1.55 19.95 18.84
N LEU A 16 -2.54 19.87 18.01
CA LEU A 16 -3.17 18.63 17.61
C LEU A 16 -2.33 18.03 16.48
N PHE A 17 -1.50 17.07 16.80
CA PHE A 17 -1.01 16.12 15.82
C PHE A 17 -2.19 15.27 15.35
N VAL A 18 -3.03 15.82 14.52
CA VAL A 18 -3.99 15.06 13.73
C VAL A 18 -3.26 14.64 12.48
N THR A 19 -2.63 13.49 12.54
CA THR A 19 -2.20 12.75 11.35
C THR A 19 -3.41 11.99 10.77
N GLY A 20 -4.53 12.65 10.68
CA GLY A 20 -5.67 12.18 9.91
C GLY A 20 -5.72 13.01 8.64
N CYS A 21 -5.93 12.39 7.53
CA CYS A 21 -6.34 13.07 6.32
C CYS A 21 -7.55 13.96 6.66
N ASN A 22 -7.34 15.25 6.80
CA ASN A 22 -8.45 16.20 6.89
C ASN A 22 -8.88 16.50 5.46
N ASP A 23 -9.94 15.86 5.11
CA ASP A 23 -10.48 15.93 3.78
C ASP A 23 -11.91 16.46 3.89
N ASP A 24 -12.05 17.77 3.98
CA ASP A 24 -13.31 18.46 4.25
C ASP A 24 -13.92 19.09 2.97
N ASN A 25 -13.78 18.44 1.82
CA ASN A 25 -14.52 18.86 0.64
C ASN A 25 -15.93 18.26 0.69
N GLU A 26 -16.93 19.09 0.88
CA GLU A 26 -18.34 18.71 0.86
C GLU A 26 -18.87 18.78 -0.59
N ILE A 27 -19.53 17.71 -1.03
CA ILE A 27 -20.26 17.67 -2.29
C ILE A 27 -21.74 17.70 -1.97
N PHE A 28 -22.44 18.69 -2.49
CA PHE A 28 -23.86 18.86 -2.32
C PHE A 28 -24.59 18.42 -3.58
N PHE A 29 -25.54 17.50 -3.42
CA PHE A 29 -26.48 17.12 -4.48
C PHE A 29 -27.76 17.90 -4.26
N GLU A 30 -28.01 18.93 -5.09
CA GLU A 30 -29.23 19.70 -5.03
C GLU A 30 -30.43 18.86 -5.50
N ASP A 31 -31.46 18.83 -4.67
CA ASP A 31 -32.72 18.21 -5.03
C ASP A 31 -33.60 19.21 -5.79
N LEU A 32 -33.79 18.97 -7.09
CA LEU A 32 -34.65 19.79 -7.97
C LEU A 32 -36.13 19.74 -7.59
N THR A 33 -36.54 18.81 -6.71
CA THR A 33 -37.95 18.65 -6.28
C THR A 33 -38.25 19.37 -4.96
N GLY A 34 -37.28 20.00 -4.33
CA GLY A 34 -37.44 20.72 -3.06
C GLY A 34 -37.34 19.85 -1.81
N ASN A 35 -37.01 18.55 -1.93
CA ASN A 35 -36.64 17.72 -0.79
C ASN A 35 -35.26 18.10 -0.28
N LYS A 36 -34.92 17.68 0.95
CA LYS A 36 -33.59 17.90 1.50
C LYS A 36 -32.57 17.13 0.67
N ALA A 37 -31.60 17.83 0.08
CA ALA A 37 -30.52 17.24 -0.70
C ALA A 37 -29.65 16.30 0.14
N LEU A 38 -29.02 15.34 -0.53
CA LEU A 38 -27.95 14.54 0.02
C LEU A 38 -26.68 15.41 0.08
N GLU A 39 -26.10 15.52 1.27
CA GLU A 39 -24.83 16.18 1.49
C GLU A 39 -23.76 15.10 1.60
N MET A 40 -22.80 15.08 0.67
CA MET A 40 -21.70 14.11 0.68
C MET A 40 -20.40 14.81 1.06
N VAL A 41 -19.68 14.23 1.99
CA VAL A 41 -18.30 14.61 2.31
C VAL A 41 -17.37 13.75 1.49
N HIS A 42 -16.59 14.38 0.65
CA HIS A 42 -15.70 13.73 -0.29
C HIS A 42 -14.24 14.11 -0.03
N PRO A 43 -13.61 13.45 0.93
CA PRO A 43 -12.24 13.79 1.28
C PRO A 43 -11.30 13.50 0.10
N ASN A 44 -10.51 14.49 -0.29
CA ASN A 44 -9.51 14.36 -1.35
C ASN A 44 -10.03 13.95 -2.73
N ASP A 45 -11.32 14.06 -2.99
CA ASP A 45 -11.93 13.58 -4.22
C ASP A 45 -11.51 12.14 -4.58
N ARG A 46 -11.28 11.31 -3.56
CA ARG A 46 -10.82 9.93 -3.76
C ARG A 46 -11.92 8.94 -3.95
N ASP A 47 -13.02 9.16 -3.27
CA ASP A 47 -14.13 8.24 -3.27
C ASP A 47 -15.21 8.69 -4.23
N GLN A 48 -15.76 7.74 -4.91
CA GLN A 48 -16.91 7.91 -5.78
C GLN A 48 -17.79 6.67 -5.64
N PRO A 49 -19.07 6.74 -6.03
CA PRO A 49 -19.93 5.59 -5.99
C PRO A 49 -19.33 4.40 -6.73
N TYR A 50 -19.36 3.23 -6.11
CA TYR A 50 -18.82 1.98 -6.65
C TYR A 50 -19.80 0.84 -6.37
N PRO A 51 -20.01 -0.11 -7.33
CA PRO A 51 -19.45 -0.14 -8.67
C PRO A 51 -20.27 0.71 -9.67
N ARG A 52 -19.64 1.07 -10.81
CA ARG A 52 -20.27 1.81 -11.92
C ARG A 52 -19.97 1.13 -13.26
N GLU A 53 -20.53 1.67 -14.35
CA GLU A 53 -20.48 1.04 -15.69
C GLU A 53 -19.05 0.85 -16.22
N GLU A 54 -18.14 1.75 -15.89
CA GLU A 54 -16.73 1.68 -16.30
C GLU A 54 -15.88 0.68 -15.52
N HIS A 55 -16.39 0.13 -14.41
CA HIS A 55 -15.62 -0.78 -13.55
C HIS A 55 -15.63 -2.22 -14.07
N GLU A 56 -14.44 -2.77 -14.23
CA GLU A 56 -14.23 -4.21 -14.36
C GLU A 56 -14.19 -4.84 -12.96
N LEU A 57 -15.26 -5.55 -12.60
CA LEU A 57 -15.35 -6.19 -11.29
C LEU A 57 -14.34 -7.33 -11.18
N PHE A 58 -13.78 -7.52 -10.00
CA PHE A 58 -12.90 -8.68 -9.74
C PHE A 58 -13.48 -9.67 -8.72
N VAL A 59 -14.46 -9.27 -7.93
CA VAL A 59 -15.20 -10.14 -7.00
C VAL A 59 -16.71 -10.06 -7.23
N ASN A 60 -17.39 -11.16 -6.98
CA ASN A 60 -18.85 -11.27 -6.99
C ASN A 60 -19.32 -11.89 -5.67
N PRO A 61 -20.16 -11.20 -4.85
CA PRO A 61 -20.79 -9.91 -5.11
C PRO A 61 -19.82 -8.73 -5.01
N ALA A 62 -20.05 -7.69 -5.81
CA ALA A 62 -19.42 -6.41 -5.64
C ALA A 62 -20.20 -5.62 -4.57
N PRO A 63 -19.55 -5.16 -3.49
CA PRO A 63 -20.22 -4.32 -2.49
C PRO A 63 -20.54 -2.95 -3.08
N LEU A 64 -21.70 -2.39 -2.67
CA LEU A 64 -22.08 -1.04 -3.03
C LEU A 64 -21.46 -0.07 -2.05
N ILE A 65 -20.77 0.94 -2.55
CA ILE A 65 -20.03 1.91 -1.72
C ILE A 65 -20.38 3.32 -2.20
N VAL A 66 -20.61 4.22 -1.27
CA VAL A 66 -20.79 5.64 -1.58
C VAL A 66 -19.74 6.48 -0.86
N PRO A 67 -19.40 7.67 -1.39
CA PRO A 67 -18.68 8.66 -0.62
C PRO A 67 -19.43 8.94 0.68
N LYS A 68 -18.71 9.32 1.72
CA LYS A 68 -19.32 9.62 3.02
C LYS A 68 -20.49 10.62 2.87
N VAL A 69 -21.63 10.26 3.39
CA VAL A 69 -22.84 11.09 3.40
C VAL A 69 -23.00 11.75 4.76
N LEU A 70 -23.19 13.08 4.78
CA LEU A 70 -23.49 13.78 6.02
C LEU A 70 -24.86 13.35 6.57
N ARG A 71 -24.85 12.89 7.82
CA ARG A 71 -26.03 12.40 8.53
C ARG A 71 -26.10 12.94 9.95
N GLY A 72 -27.34 13.20 10.40
CA GLY A 72 -27.62 13.38 11.82
C GLY A 72 -27.58 12.05 12.59
N GLU A 73 -27.62 12.10 13.92
CA GLU A 73 -27.58 10.90 14.77
C GLU A 73 -28.73 9.90 14.48
N ASP A 74 -29.88 10.41 14.05
CA ASP A 74 -31.08 9.60 13.73
C ASP A 74 -31.31 9.45 12.21
N GLU A 75 -30.30 9.64 11.41
CA GLU A 75 -30.34 9.48 9.95
C GLU A 75 -29.49 8.28 9.50
N PHE A 76 -30.02 7.52 8.57
CA PHE A 76 -29.48 6.26 8.06
C PHE A 76 -29.38 6.31 6.54
N LEU A 77 -28.63 5.39 5.94
CA LEU A 77 -28.69 5.13 4.50
C LEU A 77 -29.52 3.89 4.20
N GLU A 78 -30.20 3.92 3.06
CA GLU A 78 -30.81 2.76 2.44
C GLU A 78 -30.29 2.58 1.02
N PHE A 79 -30.02 1.32 0.65
CA PHE A 79 -29.59 0.92 -0.69
C PHE A 79 -30.61 0.01 -1.34
N GLU A 80 -30.76 0.14 -2.65
CA GLU A 80 -31.48 -0.80 -3.50
C GLU A 80 -30.56 -1.29 -4.63
N LEU A 81 -30.64 -2.59 -4.92
CA LEU A 81 -29.89 -3.25 -6.00
C LEU A 81 -30.83 -4.19 -6.76
N SER A 82 -30.91 -4.08 -8.10
CA SER A 82 -31.79 -4.89 -8.94
C SER A 82 -31.22 -5.05 -10.34
N GLN A 83 -31.64 -6.12 -11.05
CA GLN A 83 -31.44 -6.23 -12.51
C GLN A 83 -32.47 -5.42 -13.32
N ASP A 84 -33.48 -4.87 -12.67
CA ASP A 84 -34.48 -4.00 -13.28
C ASP A 84 -34.33 -2.57 -12.72
N ASN A 85 -34.08 -1.59 -13.57
CA ASN A 85 -33.86 -0.20 -13.18
C ASN A 85 -35.13 0.51 -12.63
N SER A 86 -36.27 -0.14 -12.64
CA SER A 86 -37.48 0.32 -11.96
C SER A 86 -37.56 -0.09 -10.49
N PHE A 87 -36.64 -0.96 -10.01
CA PHE A 87 -36.55 -1.48 -8.64
C PHE A 87 -37.87 -2.07 -8.12
N PRO A 88 -38.46 -3.06 -8.82
CA PRO A 88 -39.71 -3.68 -8.38
C PRO A 88 -39.60 -4.29 -6.99
N GLU A 89 -40.70 -4.45 -6.30
CA GLU A 89 -40.71 -5.04 -4.95
C GLU A 89 -40.05 -6.44 -4.91
N LYS A 90 -40.38 -7.25 -5.92
CA LYS A 90 -39.78 -8.58 -6.08
C LYS A 90 -38.52 -8.51 -6.94
N GLY A 91 -37.42 -9.08 -6.45
CA GLY A 91 -36.16 -9.17 -7.19
C GLY A 91 -35.26 -7.96 -6.97
N THR A 92 -35.57 -7.10 -6.01
CA THR A 92 -34.73 -6.00 -5.56
C THR A 92 -34.16 -6.33 -4.17
N TYR A 93 -32.85 -6.32 -4.03
CA TYR A 93 -32.17 -6.34 -2.74
C TYR A 93 -32.32 -4.98 -2.06
N ARG A 94 -32.63 -5.00 -0.76
CA ARG A 94 -32.78 -3.80 0.08
C ARG A 94 -31.97 -3.96 1.35
N SER A 95 -31.18 -2.96 1.66
CA SER A 95 -30.30 -3.00 2.84
C SER A 95 -31.05 -2.82 4.17
N GLY A 96 -32.23 -2.19 4.15
CA GLY A 96 -32.78 -1.57 5.36
C GLY A 96 -31.96 -0.34 5.78
N LYS A 97 -32.16 0.14 7.03
CA LYS A 97 -31.49 1.33 7.58
C LYS A 97 -30.06 0.98 8.04
N LEU A 98 -29.06 1.58 7.41
CA LEU A 98 -27.64 1.38 7.75
C LEU A 98 -27.02 2.66 8.33
N ASN A 99 -26.17 2.48 9.35
CA ASN A 99 -25.39 3.57 9.96
C ASN A 99 -24.06 3.85 9.24
N TRP A 100 -23.82 3.21 8.10
CA TRP A 100 -22.56 3.27 7.35
C TRP A 100 -22.81 3.41 5.85
N ASP A 101 -21.76 3.73 5.09
CA ASP A 101 -21.84 4.18 3.70
C ASP A 101 -21.56 3.05 2.70
N LEU A 102 -21.86 1.81 3.05
CA LEU A 102 -21.68 0.63 2.20
C LEU A 102 -22.81 -0.39 2.39
N TYR A 103 -23.01 -1.24 1.37
CA TYR A 103 -23.91 -2.37 1.45
C TYR A 103 -23.34 -3.59 0.72
N ASN A 104 -23.20 -4.71 1.41
CA ASN A 104 -22.88 -6.01 0.83
C ASN A 104 -24.12 -6.89 0.88
N VAL A 105 -24.50 -7.48 -0.25
CA VAL A 105 -25.70 -8.35 -0.32
C VAL A 105 -25.46 -9.75 0.25
N HIS A 106 -24.19 -10.16 0.45
CA HIS A 106 -23.79 -11.50 0.93
C HIS A 106 -24.36 -12.67 0.11
N GLU A 107 -24.67 -12.46 -1.15
CA GLU A 107 -25.18 -13.47 -2.07
C GLU A 107 -24.53 -13.27 -3.45
N GLN A 108 -24.22 -14.35 -4.14
CA GLN A 108 -23.68 -14.28 -5.49
C GLN A 108 -24.69 -13.64 -6.45
N LEU A 109 -24.27 -12.60 -7.16
CA LEU A 109 -25.09 -11.95 -8.15
C LEU A 109 -25.09 -12.74 -9.48
N ALA A 110 -26.23 -12.81 -10.13
CA ALA A 110 -26.38 -13.40 -11.47
C ALA A 110 -25.65 -12.55 -12.51
N THR A 111 -25.20 -13.18 -13.60
CA THR A 111 -24.64 -12.46 -14.76
C THR A 111 -25.66 -11.51 -15.39
N GLY A 112 -25.19 -10.39 -15.93
CA GLY A 112 -26.01 -9.37 -16.56
C GLY A 112 -25.83 -7.99 -15.95
N ASP A 113 -26.63 -7.06 -16.41
CA ASP A 113 -26.62 -5.69 -15.92
C ASP A 113 -27.35 -5.59 -14.58
N TRP A 114 -26.77 -4.81 -13.69
CA TRP A 114 -27.28 -4.50 -12.37
C TRP A 114 -27.37 -3.00 -12.19
N TYR A 115 -28.42 -2.54 -11.52
CA TYR A 115 -28.73 -1.15 -11.22
C TYR A 115 -28.81 -0.98 -9.71
N TRP A 116 -28.27 0.12 -9.17
CA TRP A 116 -28.36 0.42 -7.76
C TRP A 116 -28.47 1.91 -7.50
N ARG A 117 -29.01 2.23 -6.33
CA ARG A 117 -29.21 3.60 -5.86
C ARG A 117 -29.22 3.60 -4.33
N PHE A 118 -29.09 4.78 -3.76
CA PHE A 118 -29.16 4.98 -2.32
C PHE A 118 -29.91 6.24 -1.97
N ARG A 119 -30.34 6.34 -0.72
CA ARG A 119 -30.97 7.53 -0.15
C ARG A 119 -30.72 7.62 1.34
N LYS A 120 -30.94 8.83 1.92
CA LYS A 120 -30.96 9.05 3.36
C LYS A 120 -32.39 8.90 3.90
N VAL A 121 -32.54 8.30 5.08
CA VAL A 121 -33.81 8.09 5.76
C VAL A 121 -33.63 8.36 7.26
N ASP A 122 -34.63 9.01 7.89
CA ASP A 122 -34.60 9.23 9.33
C ASP A 122 -35.21 8.08 10.15
N ALA A 123 -35.18 8.18 11.47
CA ALA A 123 -35.77 7.20 12.39
C ALA A 123 -37.29 7.02 12.19
N ASN A 124 -38.00 8.00 11.64
CA ASN A 124 -39.43 8.01 11.39
C ASN A 124 -39.80 7.63 9.94
N ASP A 125 -38.88 7.02 9.19
CA ASP A 125 -39.05 6.61 7.79
C ASP A 125 -39.24 7.77 6.80
N LYS A 126 -38.92 9.01 7.19
CA LYS A 126 -38.91 10.14 6.27
C LYS A 126 -37.63 10.08 5.44
N ALA A 127 -37.76 9.86 4.16
CA ALA A 127 -36.64 9.69 3.25
C ALA A 127 -36.40 10.93 2.36
N THR A 128 -35.16 11.11 1.93
CA THR A 128 -34.82 11.98 0.80
C THR A 128 -35.29 11.32 -0.50
N ILE A 129 -35.17 12.02 -1.62
CA ILE A 129 -35.26 11.35 -2.93
C ILE A 129 -34.09 10.34 -3.05
N TRP A 130 -34.24 9.40 -3.96
CA TRP A 130 -33.17 8.51 -4.36
C TRP A 130 -32.07 9.27 -5.09
N SER A 131 -30.82 8.83 -4.93
CA SER A 131 -29.72 9.23 -5.79
C SER A 131 -30.00 8.93 -7.26
N GLU A 132 -29.16 9.37 -8.16
CA GLU A 132 -29.10 8.82 -9.51
C GLU A 132 -28.94 7.29 -9.48
N VAL A 133 -29.31 6.64 -10.58
CA VAL A 133 -29.17 5.19 -10.72
C VAL A 133 -27.79 4.88 -11.31
N TYR A 134 -26.98 4.15 -10.56
CA TYR A 134 -25.72 3.61 -11.00
C TYR A 134 -25.92 2.25 -11.65
N LYS A 135 -25.09 1.93 -12.63
CA LYS A 135 -25.13 0.66 -13.36
C LYS A 135 -23.75 0.00 -13.32
N PHE A 136 -23.74 -1.33 -13.26
CA PHE A 136 -22.56 -2.16 -13.50
C PHE A 136 -22.96 -3.50 -14.13
N THR A 137 -21.98 -4.23 -14.65
CA THR A 137 -22.23 -5.52 -15.29
C THR A 137 -21.45 -6.63 -14.61
N VAL A 138 -22.16 -7.71 -14.26
CA VAL A 138 -21.54 -8.98 -13.82
C VAL A 138 -21.36 -9.85 -15.05
N THR A 139 -20.10 -10.14 -15.40
CA THR A 139 -19.74 -10.85 -16.64
C THR A 139 -19.65 -12.36 -16.46
N GLY A 140 -19.57 -12.84 -15.20
CA GLY A 140 -19.30 -14.24 -14.85
C GLY A 140 -17.81 -14.61 -14.90
N LYS A 141 -16.91 -13.63 -15.07
CA LYS A 141 -15.45 -13.81 -15.02
C LYS A 141 -14.86 -13.42 -13.67
N GLU A 142 -15.65 -12.75 -12.85
CA GLU A 142 -15.28 -12.30 -11.50
C GLU A 142 -15.05 -13.50 -10.59
N GLU A 143 -14.09 -13.39 -9.69
CA GLU A 143 -13.90 -14.39 -8.63
C GLU A 143 -15.11 -14.37 -7.69
N VAL A 144 -15.71 -15.53 -7.47
CA VAL A 144 -16.83 -15.63 -6.53
C VAL A 144 -16.30 -15.67 -5.10
N PHE A 145 -16.63 -14.63 -4.33
CA PHE A 145 -16.27 -14.52 -2.92
C PHE A 145 -17.48 -14.03 -2.12
N VAL A 146 -18.32 -14.96 -1.70
CA VAL A 146 -19.50 -14.70 -0.90
C VAL A 146 -19.16 -14.82 0.58
N THR A 147 -19.35 -13.76 1.33
CA THR A 147 -19.22 -13.76 2.80
C THR A 147 -20.56 -14.04 3.45
N PRO A 148 -20.63 -14.74 4.59
CA PRO A 148 -21.87 -14.94 5.35
C PRO A 148 -22.44 -13.62 5.87
N LYS A 149 -23.75 -13.59 6.08
CA LYS A 149 -24.43 -12.47 6.76
C LYS A 149 -23.99 -12.39 8.23
N TRP A 150 -24.09 -11.23 8.81
CA TRP A 150 -23.71 -10.94 10.19
C TRP A 150 -24.30 -11.93 11.21
N GLU A 151 -25.55 -12.35 11.04
CA GLU A 151 -26.24 -13.26 11.97
C GLU A 151 -25.50 -14.60 12.12
N VAL A 152 -24.83 -15.07 11.05
CA VAL A 152 -24.02 -16.31 11.11
C VAL A 152 -22.80 -16.11 12.01
N PHE A 153 -22.14 -14.97 11.90
CA PHE A 153 -21.02 -14.62 12.77
C PHE A 153 -21.47 -14.47 14.22
N GLN A 154 -22.54 -13.71 14.46
CA GLN A 154 -23.08 -13.40 15.77
C GLN A 154 -23.46 -14.66 16.56
N GLN A 155 -24.12 -15.63 15.91
CA GLN A 155 -24.58 -16.86 16.55
C GLN A 155 -23.44 -17.76 17.04
N ASN A 156 -22.26 -17.62 16.47
CA ASN A 156 -21.10 -18.45 16.77
C ASN A 156 -20.08 -17.76 17.70
N ILE A 157 -20.37 -16.54 18.20
CA ILE A 157 -19.53 -15.90 19.20
C ILE A 157 -19.51 -16.76 20.46
N PRO A 158 -18.32 -17.17 20.97
CA PRO A 158 -18.23 -18.01 22.16
C PRO A 158 -18.90 -17.38 23.38
N ALA A 159 -19.75 -18.15 24.06
CA ALA A 159 -20.37 -17.73 25.31
C ALA A 159 -19.37 -17.65 26.46
N THR A 160 -18.27 -18.37 26.36
CA THR A 160 -17.20 -18.44 27.37
C THR A 160 -15.90 -17.84 26.86
N TYR A 161 -15.02 -17.50 27.78
CA TYR A 161 -13.67 -17.02 27.47
C TYR A 161 -12.67 -18.17 27.40
N PRO A 162 -11.57 -18.06 26.63
CA PRO A 162 -11.17 -16.86 25.88
C PRO A 162 -11.84 -16.75 24.50
N ARG A 163 -12.14 -15.53 24.06
CA ARG A 163 -12.77 -15.19 22.78
C ARG A 163 -11.78 -14.72 21.72
N ILE A 164 -10.72 -13.99 22.11
CA ILE A 164 -9.80 -13.30 21.18
C ILE A 164 -9.12 -14.27 20.19
N ASN A 165 -8.63 -15.39 20.67
CA ASN A 165 -7.98 -16.41 19.85
C ASN A 165 -8.75 -17.73 19.86
N CYS A 166 -10.08 -17.69 19.89
CA CYS A 166 -10.93 -18.86 19.96
C CYS A 166 -10.66 -19.87 18.83
N PHE A 167 -10.21 -19.41 17.68
CA PHE A 167 -9.83 -20.24 16.54
C PHE A 167 -8.52 -21.06 16.76
N LEU A 168 -7.75 -20.80 17.82
CA LEU A 168 -6.54 -21.55 18.16
C LEU A 168 -6.69 -22.47 19.37
N GLU A 169 -7.84 -22.51 20.05
CA GLU A 169 -7.98 -23.20 21.33
C GLU A 169 -7.67 -24.70 21.25
N GLU A 170 -8.19 -25.36 20.22
CA GLU A 170 -7.96 -26.80 20.02
C GLU A 170 -6.49 -27.11 19.73
N ASP A 171 -5.84 -26.29 18.89
CA ASP A 171 -4.45 -26.51 18.50
C ASP A 171 -3.50 -26.20 19.66
N ILE A 172 -3.77 -25.15 20.44
CA ILE A 172 -3.04 -24.85 21.66
C ILE A 172 -3.19 -26.00 22.66
N ALA A 173 -4.37 -26.56 22.84
CA ALA A 173 -4.58 -27.68 23.75
C ALA A 173 -3.78 -28.92 23.32
N LYS A 174 -3.67 -29.21 22.03
CA LYS A 174 -2.88 -30.31 21.46
C LYS A 174 -1.37 -30.10 21.65
N VAL A 175 -0.87 -28.90 21.38
CA VAL A 175 0.57 -28.63 21.34
C VAL A 175 1.16 -28.25 22.70
N SER A 176 0.40 -27.66 23.61
CA SER A 176 0.89 -27.19 24.91
C SER A 176 1.67 -28.23 25.70
N PRO A 177 1.26 -29.53 25.78
CA PRO A 177 2.02 -30.56 26.50
C PRO A 177 3.40 -30.88 25.94
N ILE A 178 3.64 -30.54 24.66
CA ILE A 178 4.87 -30.82 23.92
C ILE A 178 5.52 -29.56 23.32
N ALA A 179 5.07 -28.37 23.74
CA ALA A 179 5.52 -27.11 23.18
C ALA A 179 7.04 -26.89 23.28
N ASP A 180 7.70 -27.46 24.30
CA ASP A 180 9.13 -27.40 24.53
C ASP A 180 9.96 -28.14 23.47
N THR A 181 9.34 -29.00 22.67
CA THR A 181 9.97 -29.67 21.53
C THR A 181 10.03 -28.79 20.29
N HIS A 182 9.23 -27.70 20.23
CA HIS A 182 9.20 -26.82 19.08
C HIS A 182 10.49 -26.00 18.94
N PRO A 183 11.05 -25.83 17.73
CA PRO A 183 12.31 -25.09 17.50
C PRO A 183 12.33 -23.66 18.04
N GLU A 184 11.17 -22.98 18.04
CA GLU A 184 11.04 -21.60 18.51
C GLU A 184 10.82 -21.47 20.04
N TYR A 185 10.62 -22.55 20.77
CA TYR A 185 10.25 -22.51 22.18
C TYR A 185 11.27 -21.76 23.05
N LYS A 186 12.57 -22.08 22.89
CA LYS A 186 13.63 -21.42 23.67
C LYS A 186 13.69 -19.91 23.43
N SER A 187 13.56 -19.49 22.18
CA SER A 187 13.52 -18.08 21.81
C SER A 187 12.27 -17.41 22.37
N MET A 188 11.12 -18.05 22.29
CA MET A 188 9.87 -17.58 22.88
C MET A 188 9.99 -17.33 24.37
N ILE A 189 10.48 -18.30 25.13
CA ILE A 189 10.70 -18.18 26.59
C ILE A 189 11.71 -17.09 26.92
N SER A 190 12.82 -17.00 26.17
CA SER A 190 13.81 -15.93 26.36
C SER A 190 13.20 -14.54 26.20
N ARG A 191 12.39 -14.33 25.18
CA ARG A 191 11.70 -13.05 24.93
C ARG A 191 10.69 -12.75 26.04
N ALA A 192 9.87 -13.72 26.43
CA ALA A 192 8.89 -13.56 27.51
C ALA A 192 9.53 -13.22 28.87
N ASN A 193 10.71 -13.76 29.16
CA ASN A 193 11.47 -13.44 30.38
C ASN A 193 12.27 -12.13 30.28
N GLY A 194 12.38 -11.54 29.08
CA GLY A 194 13.18 -10.36 28.81
C GLY A 194 12.59 -9.05 29.35
N LYS A 195 13.27 -7.94 29.03
CA LYS A 195 12.90 -6.58 29.49
C LYS A 195 11.53 -6.12 29.00
N ASP A 196 11.10 -6.60 27.82
CA ASP A 196 9.83 -6.24 27.17
C ASP A 196 8.70 -7.24 27.50
N GLY A 197 9.00 -8.32 28.24
CA GLY A 197 8.08 -9.30 28.79
C GLY A 197 7.89 -9.12 30.30
N LEU A 198 8.38 -10.09 31.10
CA LEU A 198 8.32 -10.00 32.57
C LEU A 198 9.03 -8.77 33.14
N GLY A 199 10.05 -8.26 32.44
CA GLY A 199 10.82 -7.10 32.83
C GLY A 199 10.13 -5.74 32.58
N VAL A 200 8.98 -5.71 31.91
CA VAL A 200 8.31 -4.44 31.60
C VAL A 200 7.86 -3.72 32.88
N LYS A 201 8.16 -2.41 32.94
CA LYS A 201 7.73 -1.53 34.03
C LYS A 201 6.94 -0.38 33.46
N LEU A 202 5.71 -0.22 33.92
CA LEU A 202 4.88 0.90 33.52
C LEU A 202 5.21 2.16 34.36
N PRO A 203 5.23 3.35 33.74
CA PRO A 203 5.37 4.61 34.46
C PRO A 203 4.13 4.90 35.30
N ALA A 204 4.19 5.94 36.14
CA ALA A 204 3.05 6.38 36.94
C ALA A 204 1.86 6.84 36.08
N ASN A 205 2.14 7.44 34.91
CA ASN A 205 1.16 7.60 33.83
C ASN A 205 1.41 6.52 32.79
N PRO A 206 0.64 5.41 32.78
CA PRO A 206 0.87 4.32 31.85
C PRO A 206 0.63 4.72 30.39
N HIS A 207 -0.14 5.78 30.12
CA HIS A 207 -0.38 6.27 28.76
C HIS A 207 0.86 6.94 28.13
N ASP A 208 1.86 7.32 28.92
CA ASP A 208 3.14 7.81 28.41
C ASP A 208 4.06 6.67 27.93
N TYR A 209 3.68 5.42 28.19
CA TYR A 209 4.37 4.26 27.64
C TYR A 209 3.99 4.09 26.16
N GLY A 210 4.89 3.53 25.36
CA GLY A 210 4.58 3.17 23.96
C GLY A 210 3.49 2.10 23.91
N MET A 211 2.22 2.49 23.87
CA MET A 211 1.07 1.58 24.02
C MET A 211 1.02 0.52 22.93
N GLU A 212 1.37 0.87 21.69
CA GLU A 212 1.45 -0.11 20.59
C GLU A 212 2.52 -1.18 20.87
N ALA A 213 3.70 -0.75 21.30
CA ALA A 213 4.78 -1.68 21.65
C ALA A 213 4.41 -2.54 22.87
N LEU A 214 3.78 -1.96 23.88
CA LEU A 214 3.29 -2.69 25.06
C LEU A 214 2.27 -3.76 24.64
N ALA A 215 1.31 -3.41 23.80
CA ALA A 215 0.29 -4.34 23.30
C ALA A 215 0.92 -5.47 22.49
N SER A 216 1.79 -5.13 21.55
CA SER A 216 2.53 -6.12 20.75
C SER A 216 3.36 -7.07 21.62
N ASN A 217 4.09 -6.54 22.61
CA ASN A 217 4.91 -7.33 23.52
C ASN A 217 4.06 -8.22 24.45
N THR A 218 2.97 -7.69 24.98
CA THR A 218 2.03 -8.44 25.83
C THR A 218 1.42 -9.60 25.06
N ARG A 219 0.97 -9.36 23.83
CA ARG A 219 0.39 -10.37 22.96
C ARG A 219 1.42 -11.42 22.52
N ASN A 220 2.55 -10.96 21.96
CA ASN A 220 3.52 -11.86 21.32
C ASN A 220 4.45 -12.56 22.31
N TYR A 221 4.69 -12.01 23.51
CA TYR A 221 5.59 -12.61 24.49
C TYR A 221 4.83 -13.24 25.66
N LEU A 222 4.09 -12.44 26.41
CA LEU A 222 3.46 -12.90 27.65
C LEU A 222 2.29 -13.85 27.39
N ASN A 223 1.37 -13.46 26.51
CA ASN A 223 0.23 -14.30 26.14
C ASN A 223 0.70 -15.62 25.51
N THR A 224 1.63 -15.57 24.55
CA THR A 224 2.17 -16.78 23.90
C THR A 224 2.80 -17.70 24.93
N ALA A 225 3.63 -17.19 25.83
CA ALA A 225 4.27 -17.99 26.87
C ALA A 225 3.24 -18.57 27.85
N TRP A 226 2.28 -17.77 28.30
CA TRP A 226 1.19 -18.24 29.16
C TRP A 226 0.36 -19.36 28.50
N ARG A 227 -0.07 -19.14 27.28
CA ARG A 227 -0.95 -20.06 26.57
C ARG A 227 -0.28 -21.45 26.38
N LEU A 228 1.01 -21.46 26.09
CA LEU A 228 1.76 -22.69 25.80
C LEU A 228 2.33 -23.37 27.03
N THR A 229 2.72 -22.63 28.10
CA THR A 229 3.40 -23.21 29.25
C THR A 229 2.53 -23.35 30.49
N LYS A 230 1.45 -22.58 30.57
CA LYS A 230 0.61 -22.41 31.78
C LYS A 230 1.41 -21.95 33.01
N ASP A 231 2.63 -21.38 32.83
CA ASP A 231 3.43 -20.83 33.93
C ASP A 231 2.78 -19.52 34.44
N ARG A 232 2.31 -19.56 35.67
CA ARG A 232 1.50 -18.50 36.30
C ARG A 232 2.17 -17.11 36.28
N LYS A 233 3.51 -17.06 36.29
CA LYS A 233 4.23 -15.78 36.23
C LYS A 233 3.88 -14.90 35.04
N TYR A 234 3.60 -15.50 33.85
CA TYR A 234 3.20 -14.75 32.65
C TYR A 234 1.76 -14.24 32.77
N TYR A 235 0.88 -15.06 33.29
CA TYR A 235 -0.49 -14.67 33.60
C TYR A 235 -0.53 -13.50 34.60
N ASP A 236 0.22 -13.62 35.70
CA ASP A 236 0.28 -12.60 36.74
C ASP A 236 0.83 -11.28 36.19
N LYS A 237 1.75 -11.34 35.22
CA LYS A 237 2.27 -10.15 34.57
C LYS A 237 1.25 -9.51 33.62
N ILE A 238 0.49 -10.30 32.85
CA ILE A 238 -0.63 -9.80 32.04
C ILE A 238 -1.66 -9.11 32.93
N LEU A 239 -2.03 -9.76 34.05
CA LEU A 239 -2.97 -9.20 35.03
C LEU A 239 -2.47 -7.90 35.65
N GLU A 240 -1.17 -7.81 36.01
CA GLU A 240 -0.54 -6.59 36.54
C GLU A 240 -0.64 -5.44 35.55
N ILE A 241 -0.26 -5.67 34.28
CA ILE A 241 -0.29 -4.65 33.21
C ILE A 241 -1.74 -4.21 32.94
N GLY A 242 -2.64 -5.17 32.70
CA GLY A 242 -4.05 -4.89 32.43
C GLY A 242 -4.72 -4.15 33.59
N ARG A 243 -4.53 -4.61 34.83
CA ARG A 243 -5.07 -3.96 36.05
C ARG A 243 -4.55 -2.52 36.22
N THR A 244 -3.30 -2.26 35.86
CA THR A 244 -2.74 -0.90 35.89
C THR A 244 -3.48 0.01 34.92
N LEU A 245 -3.73 -0.42 33.69
CA LEU A 245 -4.48 0.36 32.68
C LEU A 245 -5.96 0.51 33.06
N ILE A 246 -6.60 -0.55 33.53
CA ILE A 246 -7.99 -0.56 33.99
C ILE A 246 -8.22 0.47 35.11
N ASN A 247 -7.36 0.47 36.14
CA ASN A 247 -7.49 1.37 37.27
C ASN A 247 -7.10 2.82 36.95
N TYR A 248 -6.21 3.02 35.98
CA TYR A 248 -5.88 4.36 35.49
C TYR A 248 -7.01 4.95 34.62
N GLY A 249 -7.62 4.13 33.76
CA GLY A 249 -8.70 4.53 32.85
C GLY A 249 -8.25 5.51 31.77
N ILE A 250 -9.20 6.21 31.14
CA ILE A 250 -8.97 7.26 30.13
C ILE A 250 -10.07 8.32 30.21
N THR A 251 -9.70 9.59 30.27
CA THR A 251 -10.64 10.73 30.16
C THR A 251 -10.96 11.02 28.69
N ASP A 252 -11.98 11.85 28.40
CA ASP A 252 -12.32 12.23 27.03
C ASP A 252 -11.20 13.04 26.36
N ASP A 253 -10.55 13.93 27.11
CA ASP A 253 -9.42 14.71 26.61
C ASP A 253 -8.20 13.82 26.32
N GLN A 254 -7.97 12.83 27.19
CA GLN A 254 -6.92 11.84 26.96
C GLN A 254 -7.24 10.97 25.74
N LEU A 255 -8.50 10.54 25.55
CA LEU A 255 -8.89 9.75 24.40
C LEU A 255 -8.66 10.50 23.08
N LYS A 256 -9.04 11.78 23.02
CA LYS A 256 -8.73 12.65 21.87
C LYS A 256 -7.22 12.81 21.66
N LYS A 257 -6.45 12.96 22.75
CA LYS A 257 -4.99 13.10 22.70
C LYS A 257 -4.28 11.80 22.25
N TYR A 258 -4.78 10.66 22.71
CA TYR A 258 -4.22 9.32 22.44
C TYR A 258 -4.94 8.58 21.32
N GLU A 259 -5.69 9.29 20.50
CA GLU A 259 -6.26 8.77 19.26
C GLU A 259 -5.20 7.95 18.47
N ASN A 260 -5.62 6.98 17.69
CA ASN A 260 -4.76 6.07 16.94
C ASN A 260 -4.12 4.96 17.79
N PHE A 261 -2.81 4.76 17.65
CA PHE A 261 -2.07 3.63 18.22
C PHE A 261 -2.16 3.54 19.74
N ALA A 262 -2.15 4.68 20.43
CA ALA A 262 -2.18 4.67 21.89
C ALA A 262 -3.52 4.15 22.43
N ALA A 263 -4.64 4.65 21.92
CA ALA A 263 -5.96 4.16 22.32
C ALA A 263 -6.19 2.72 21.85
N GLY A 264 -5.75 2.38 20.63
CA GLY A 264 -5.75 1.00 20.13
C GLY A 264 -4.98 0.05 21.02
N GLY A 265 -3.76 0.43 21.44
CA GLY A 265 -2.92 -0.35 22.33
C GLY A 265 -3.53 -0.55 23.72
N ILE A 266 -4.23 0.47 24.26
CA ILE A 266 -4.95 0.34 25.55
C ILE A 266 -6.05 -0.73 25.42
N VAL A 267 -6.86 -0.68 24.36
CA VAL A 267 -7.92 -1.68 24.15
C VAL A 267 -7.32 -3.07 23.95
N ASP A 268 -6.25 -3.20 23.16
CA ASP A 268 -5.58 -4.50 22.90
C ASP A 268 -5.14 -5.15 24.23
N VAL A 269 -4.47 -4.40 25.11
CA VAL A 269 -3.99 -4.93 26.40
C VAL A 269 -5.13 -5.20 27.38
N VAL A 270 -6.10 -4.28 27.50
CA VAL A 270 -7.19 -4.41 28.48
C VAL A 270 -8.13 -5.53 28.07
N SER A 271 -8.47 -5.66 26.79
CA SER A 271 -9.30 -6.75 26.30
C SER A 271 -8.59 -8.11 26.43
N LEU A 272 -7.28 -8.18 26.16
CA LEU A 272 -6.51 -9.41 26.36
C LEU A 272 -6.46 -9.80 27.85
N CYS A 273 -6.25 -8.84 28.76
CA CYS A 273 -6.30 -9.08 30.20
C CYS A 273 -7.67 -9.57 30.65
N TYR A 274 -8.74 -8.91 30.19
CA TYR A 274 -10.11 -9.32 30.50
C TYR A 274 -10.39 -10.73 29.98
N ASP A 275 -10.07 -11.01 28.72
CA ASP A 275 -10.30 -12.29 28.05
C ASP A 275 -9.60 -13.49 28.75
N LEU A 276 -8.40 -13.26 29.29
CA LEU A 276 -7.59 -14.29 29.89
C LEU A 276 -7.69 -14.37 31.43
N CYS A 277 -7.93 -13.21 32.09
CA CYS A 277 -7.70 -13.06 33.51
C CYS A 277 -8.95 -12.61 34.28
N GLN A 278 -10.13 -12.58 33.68
CA GLN A 278 -11.34 -12.06 34.31
C GLN A 278 -11.69 -12.71 35.65
N GLU A 279 -11.39 -14.01 35.86
CA GLU A 279 -11.62 -14.68 37.13
C GLU A 279 -10.79 -14.13 38.28
N SER A 280 -9.66 -13.47 37.96
CA SER A 280 -8.76 -12.84 38.93
C SER A 280 -9.02 -11.33 39.09
N LEU A 281 -9.92 -10.74 38.30
CA LEU A 281 -10.37 -9.37 38.47
C LEU A 281 -11.52 -9.29 39.50
N THR A 282 -11.52 -8.25 40.31
CA THR A 282 -12.68 -7.93 41.15
C THR A 282 -13.85 -7.45 40.28
N GLU A 283 -15.09 -7.48 40.80
CA GLU A 283 -16.25 -6.99 40.06
C GLU A 283 -16.10 -5.50 39.67
N ASP A 284 -15.50 -4.69 40.55
CA ASP A 284 -15.19 -3.28 40.24
C ASP A 284 -14.18 -3.16 39.09
N GLU A 285 -13.14 -3.98 39.06
CA GLU A 285 -12.14 -4.01 37.97
C GLU A 285 -12.75 -4.52 36.66
N LYS A 286 -13.63 -5.52 36.69
CA LYS A 286 -14.36 -5.99 35.49
C LYS A 286 -15.21 -4.87 34.90
N THR A 287 -16.04 -4.23 35.72
CA THR A 287 -16.88 -3.10 35.30
C THR A 287 -16.06 -1.95 34.71
N LYS A 288 -14.93 -1.61 35.33
CA LYS A 288 -14.02 -0.58 34.79
C LYS A 288 -13.38 -0.99 33.46
N ALA A 289 -12.98 -2.26 33.31
CA ALA A 289 -12.42 -2.77 32.07
C ALA A 289 -13.44 -2.71 30.93
N GLU A 290 -14.65 -3.17 31.18
CA GLU A 290 -15.77 -3.15 30.24
C GLU A 290 -16.11 -1.71 29.80
N GLN A 291 -16.25 -0.80 30.77
CA GLN A 291 -16.53 0.61 30.48
C GLN A 291 -15.39 1.29 29.71
N LEU A 292 -14.13 0.97 30.02
CA LEU A 292 -12.96 1.51 29.32
C LEU A 292 -12.93 1.02 27.87
N ILE A 293 -13.12 -0.28 27.63
CA ILE A 293 -13.21 -0.85 26.28
C ILE A 293 -14.37 -0.23 25.52
N LEU A 294 -15.58 -0.22 26.11
CA LEU A 294 -16.78 0.29 25.47
C LEU A 294 -16.64 1.77 25.08
N LYS A 295 -16.06 2.58 25.95
CA LYS A 295 -15.81 4.01 25.70
C LYS A 295 -14.94 4.22 24.48
N ILE A 296 -13.83 3.48 24.36
CA ILE A 296 -12.89 3.62 23.24
C ILE A 296 -13.50 3.02 21.97
N VAL A 297 -14.11 1.85 22.03
CA VAL A 297 -14.79 1.21 20.90
C VAL A 297 -15.86 2.11 20.30
N ASN A 298 -16.72 2.72 21.16
CA ASN A 298 -17.76 3.63 20.68
C ASN A 298 -17.21 4.93 20.06
N TYR A 299 -16.10 5.42 20.57
CA TYR A 299 -15.41 6.57 19.97
C TYR A 299 -14.97 6.26 18.53
N TYR A 300 -14.35 5.11 18.31
CA TYR A 300 -13.90 4.70 16.95
C TYR A 300 -15.05 4.29 16.05
N TYR A 301 -16.06 3.61 16.56
CA TYR A 301 -17.28 3.31 15.80
C TYR A 301 -17.87 4.59 15.18
N ARG A 302 -18.05 5.64 15.99
CA ARG A 302 -18.55 6.94 15.53
C ARG A 302 -17.56 7.63 14.59
N SER A 303 -16.27 7.56 14.86
CA SER A 303 -15.25 8.15 13.99
C SER A 303 -15.21 7.49 12.62
N TYR A 304 -15.30 6.15 12.56
CA TYR A 304 -15.25 5.43 11.30
C TYR A 304 -16.49 5.71 10.45
N THR A 305 -17.67 5.50 10.98
CA THR A 305 -18.93 5.76 10.26
C THR A 305 -19.11 7.22 9.88
N GLY A 306 -18.53 8.12 10.65
CA GLY A 306 -18.64 9.56 10.45
C GLY A 306 -17.53 10.20 9.61
N ARG A 307 -16.36 9.57 9.43
CA ARG A 307 -15.20 10.29 8.91
C ARG A 307 -14.26 9.48 8.04
N ILE A 308 -13.85 8.31 8.47
CA ILE A 308 -12.72 7.58 7.87
C ILE A 308 -13.07 6.24 7.24
N GLU A 309 -14.33 5.88 7.17
CA GLU A 309 -14.78 4.62 6.58
C GLU A 309 -14.21 4.40 5.17
N ASN A 310 -14.19 5.45 4.35
CA ASN A 310 -13.70 5.40 2.99
C ASN A 310 -12.17 5.25 2.87
N HIS A 311 -11.43 5.50 3.96
CA HIS A 311 -9.97 5.51 3.98
C HIS A 311 -9.35 4.44 4.86
N ILE A 312 -10.16 3.60 5.48
CA ILE A 312 -9.68 2.60 6.46
C ILE A 312 -8.60 1.69 5.88
N PHE A 313 -8.72 1.33 4.60
CA PHE A 313 -7.78 0.44 3.93
C PHE A 313 -6.66 1.17 3.19
N ASP A 314 -6.67 2.50 3.18
CA ASP A 314 -5.58 3.34 2.66
C ASP A 314 -4.55 3.69 3.75
N ASN A 315 -4.90 3.48 5.02
CA ASN A 315 -4.12 3.93 6.16
C ASN A 315 -3.87 2.80 7.17
N HIS A 316 -2.61 2.41 7.32
CA HIS A 316 -2.19 1.33 8.22
C HIS A 316 -2.59 1.55 9.68
N THR A 317 -2.61 2.81 10.15
CA THR A 317 -3.03 3.16 11.51
C THR A 317 -4.45 2.71 11.76
N TRP A 318 -5.36 3.06 10.87
CA TRP A 318 -6.76 2.71 11.01
C TRP A 318 -7.02 1.21 10.93
N GLN A 319 -6.24 0.50 10.13
CA GLN A 319 -6.36 -0.96 10.02
C GLN A 319 -5.91 -1.66 11.29
N ILE A 320 -4.83 -1.22 11.94
CA ILE A 320 -4.39 -1.76 13.22
C ILE A 320 -5.44 -1.47 14.29
N VAL A 321 -5.93 -0.23 14.34
CA VAL A 321 -6.96 0.18 15.30
C VAL A 321 -8.28 -0.55 15.04
N LEU A 322 -8.67 -0.78 13.78
CA LEU A 322 -9.85 -1.60 13.45
C LEU A 322 -9.76 -2.99 14.08
N ARG A 323 -8.61 -3.67 13.98
CA ARG A 323 -8.40 -4.96 14.65
C ARG A 323 -8.54 -4.84 16.18
N ASN A 324 -7.93 -3.81 16.77
CA ASN A 324 -8.00 -3.59 18.21
C ASN A 324 -9.45 -3.36 18.67
N MET A 325 -10.21 -2.57 17.92
CA MET A 325 -11.62 -2.29 18.22
C MET A 325 -12.50 -3.53 18.03
N THR A 326 -12.25 -4.31 16.98
CA THR A 326 -12.94 -5.61 16.76
C THR A 326 -12.67 -6.56 17.94
N GLN A 327 -11.42 -6.66 18.40
CA GLN A 327 -11.03 -7.47 19.56
C GLN A 327 -11.73 -6.98 20.84
N GLY A 328 -11.72 -5.67 21.10
CA GLY A 328 -12.38 -5.10 22.27
C GLY A 328 -13.89 -5.31 22.24
N ALA A 329 -14.53 -5.05 21.11
CA ALA A 329 -15.97 -5.28 20.96
C ALA A 329 -16.34 -6.77 21.16
N LEU A 330 -15.58 -7.69 20.58
CA LEU A 330 -15.78 -9.13 20.70
C LEU A 330 -15.77 -9.61 22.17
N VAL A 331 -14.89 -9.04 22.97
CA VAL A 331 -14.73 -9.45 24.38
C VAL A 331 -15.96 -9.08 25.23
N ILE A 332 -16.61 -7.93 24.95
CA ILE A 332 -17.70 -7.41 25.77
C ILE A 332 -19.09 -7.38 25.09
N CYS A 333 -19.19 -7.92 23.84
CA CYS A 333 -20.41 -7.77 23.03
C CYS A 333 -21.65 -8.46 23.60
N GLN A 334 -21.49 -9.47 24.44
CA GLN A 334 -22.64 -10.16 25.04
C GLN A 334 -23.20 -9.40 26.25
N GLU A 335 -22.38 -8.56 26.88
CA GLU A 335 -22.75 -7.74 28.03
C GLU A 335 -23.30 -6.36 27.59
N TYR A 336 -22.84 -5.84 26.43
CA TYR A 336 -23.16 -4.50 25.95
C TYR A 336 -23.68 -4.51 24.50
N PRO A 337 -24.97 -4.19 24.27
CA PRO A 337 -25.55 -4.11 22.92
C PRO A 337 -24.81 -3.14 21.99
N GLU A 338 -24.27 -2.04 22.53
CA GLU A 338 -23.50 -1.08 21.76
C GLU A 338 -22.20 -1.67 21.21
N ALA A 339 -21.56 -2.56 21.97
CA ALA A 339 -20.38 -3.28 21.49
C ALA A 339 -20.74 -4.31 20.42
N MET A 340 -21.92 -4.93 20.51
CA MET A 340 -22.45 -5.83 19.49
C MET A 340 -22.69 -5.07 18.18
N ASN A 341 -23.31 -3.89 18.23
CA ASN A 341 -23.54 -3.05 17.05
C ASN A 341 -22.20 -2.57 16.41
N ALA A 342 -21.21 -2.25 17.25
CA ALA A 342 -19.88 -1.89 16.73
C ALA A 342 -19.20 -3.08 16.06
N LEU A 343 -19.32 -4.28 16.63
CA LEU A 343 -18.75 -5.51 16.08
C LEU A 343 -19.39 -5.88 14.74
N GLU A 344 -20.73 -5.72 14.61
CA GLU A 344 -21.45 -5.86 13.36
C GLU A 344 -20.88 -4.93 12.29
N TYR A 345 -20.75 -3.66 12.62
CA TYR A 345 -20.18 -2.68 11.70
C TYR A 345 -18.73 -3.05 11.28
N PHE A 346 -17.89 -3.49 12.21
CA PHE A 346 -16.50 -3.87 11.87
C PHE A 346 -16.45 -5.12 10.97
N TYR A 347 -17.40 -6.03 11.14
CA TYR A 347 -17.58 -7.16 10.24
C TYR A 347 -18.00 -6.70 8.83
N GLU A 348 -19.04 -5.86 8.73
CA GLU A 348 -19.53 -5.32 7.47
C GLU A 348 -18.47 -4.45 6.77
N LEU A 349 -17.73 -3.64 7.52
CA LEU A 349 -16.63 -2.84 6.99
C LEU A 349 -15.55 -3.73 6.36
N TRP A 350 -15.16 -4.81 7.02
CA TRP A 350 -14.19 -5.72 6.46
C TRP A 350 -14.74 -6.45 5.22
N THR A 351 -15.92 -7.00 5.26
CA THR A 351 -16.51 -7.78 4.16
C THR A 351 -16.87 -6.92 2.96
N GLY A 352 -17.28 -5.69 3.17
CA GLY A 352 -17.67 -4.76 2.12
C GLY A 352 -16.52 -3.90 1.60
N ARG A 353 -15.80 -3.26 2.50
CA ARG A 353 -14.81 -2.23 2.13
C ARG A 353 -13.44 -2.82 1.75
N ALA A 354 -12.97 -3.86 2.42
CA ALA A 354 -11.68 -4.47 2.11
C ALA A 354 -11.61 -4.96 0.66
N PRO A 355 -12.57 -5.76 0.15
CA PRO A 355 -12.56 -6.19 -1.23
C PRO A 355 -12.59 -5.07 -2.26
N ALA A 356 -13.32 -3.98 -1.96
CA ALA A 356 -13.55 -2.93 -2.94
C ALA A 356 -12.44 -1.88 -3.00
N SER A 357 -11.86 -1.49 -1.88
CA SER A 357 -10.93 -0.37 -1.82
C SER A 357 -9.56 -0.69 -1.23
N GLY A 358 -9.42 -1.77 -0.46
CA GLY A 358 -8.16 -2.16 0.18
C GLY A 358 -7.50 -3.34 -0.51
N PHE A 359 -8.28 -4.35 -0.87
CA PHE A 359 -7.77 -5.59 -1.44
C PHE A 359 -7.90 -5.58 -2.95
N ASN A 360 -6.80 -5.35 -3.63
CA ASN A 360 -6.72 -5.41 -5.07
C ASN A 360 -6.51 -6.86 -5.56
N ARG A 361 -6.74 -7.09 -6.85
CA ARG A 361 -6.65 -8.42 -7.46
C ARG A 361 -5.24 -8.99 -7.54
N SER A 362 -4.22 -8.16 -7.42
CA SER A 362 -2.83 -8.61 -7.56
C SER A 362 -2.15 -9.01 -6.24
N GLY A 363 -2.82 -8.86 -5.12
CA GLY A 363 -2.26 -9.20 -3.80
C GLY A 363 -1.23 -8.21 -3.26
N ALA A 364 -1.00 -7.09 -3.96
CA ALA A 364 -0.06 -6.08 -3.54
C ALA A 364 -0.66 -5.10 -2.53
N TRP A 365 0.17 -4.25 -1.95
CA TRP A 365 -0.22 -3.28 -0.93
C TRP A 365 0.13 -1.86 -1.38
N GLN A 366 -0.88 -1.00 -1.52
CA GLN A 366 -0.74 0.34 -2.10
C GLN A 366 0.08 1.33 -1.24
N ASN A 367 0.19 1.07 0.05
CA ASN A 367 0.87 1.96 1.00
C ASN A 367 2.36 1.62 1.23
N GLY A 368 2.91 0.77 0.37
CA GLY A 368 4.31 0.35 0.39
C GLY A 368 4.58 -0.89 1.26
N ILE A 369 5.63 -1.62 0.89
CA ILE A 369 5.97 -2.92 1.49
C ILE A 369 6.38 -2.82 2.96
N SER A 370 6.93 -1.69 3.40
CA SER A 370 7.29 -1.47 4.79
C SER A 370 6.04 -1.37 5.66
N TYR A 371 5.11 -0.53 5.26
CA TYR A 371 3.84 -0.35 5.98
C TYR A 371 2.87 -1.52 5.79
N PHE A 372 3.00 -2.32 4.77
CA PHE A 372 2.41 -3.64 4.69
C PHE A 372 2.78 -4.48 5.93
N GLY A 373 4.06 -4.50 6.31
CA GLY A 373 4.55 -5.24 7.48
C GLY A 373 3.81 -4.88 8.78
N THR A 374 3.43 -3.62 8.96
CA THR A 374 2.69 -3.18 10.16
C THR A 374 1.29 -3.78 10.24
N ASN A 375 0.71 -4.16 9.09
CA ASN A 375 -0.65 -4.72 9.00
C ASN A 375 -0.69 -6.24 8.96
N CYS A 376 0.43 -6.94 8.86
CA CYS A 376 0.45 -8.40 8.73
C CYS A 376 -0.35 -9.12 9.83
N TYR A 377 -0.28 -8.61 11.07
CA TYR A 377 -1.05 -9.22 12.17
C TYR A 377 -2.57 -9.00 12.01
N THR A 378 -3.00 -7.84 11.53
CA THR A 378 -4.42 -7.57 11.21
C THR A 378 -4.89 -8.46 10.06
N LEU A 379 -4.08 -8.58 9.01
CA LEU A 379 -4.36 -9.41 7.82
C LEU A 379 -4.35 -10.92 8.12
N TYR A 380 -3.74 -11.32 9.21
CA TYR A 380 -3.81 -12.67 9.75
C TYR A 380 -5.04 -12.85 10.66
N TRP A 381 -5.16 -12.03 11.71
CA TRP A 381 -6.10 -12.26 12.80
C TRP A 381 -7.58 -12.07 12.39
N MET A 382 -7.88 -11.02 11.62
CA MET A 382 -9.26 -10.73 11.18
C MET A 382 -9.86 -11.86 10.35
N PRO A 383 -9.23 -12.31 9.24
CA PRO A 383 -9.81 -13.37 8.43
C PRO A 383 -9.85 -14.71 9.17
N MET A 384 -8.88 -15.02 10.03
CA MET A 384 -8.90 -16.27 10.81
C MET A 384 -10.06 -16.29 11.81
N LEU A 385 -10.30 -15.21 12.53
CA LEU A 385 -11.47 -15.08 13.39
C LEU A 385 -12.77 -15.22 12.62
N PHE A 386 -12.89 -14.50 11.50
CA PHE A 386 -14.12 -14.51 10.70
C PHE A 386 -14.36 -15.88 10.06
N SER A 387 -13.32 -16.51 9.56
CA SER A 387 -13.41 -17.87 9.03
C SER A 387 -13.88 -18.87 10.09
N HIS A 388 -13.33 -18.79 11.30
CA HIS A 388 -13.70 -19.67 12.40
C HIS A 388 -15.17 -19.49 12.82
N LEU A 389 -15.61 -18.25 13.01
CA LEU A 389 -16.97 -17.96 13.50
C LEU A 389 -18.03 -18.11 12.41
N THR A 390 -17.69 -18.02 11.13
CA THR A 390 -18.66 -18.17 10.05
C THR A 390 -18.58 -19.51 9.31
N GLN A 391 -17.56 -20.32 9.57
CA GLN A 391 -17.25 -21.54 8.83
C GLN A 391 -17.08 -21.29 7.32
N THR A 392 -16.63 -20.09 6.96
CA THR A 392 -16.35 -19.69 5.59
C THR A 392 -14.91 -19.20 5.49
N ASP A 393 -14.16 -19.71 4.54
CA ASP A 393 -12.75 -19.40 4.39
C ASP A 393 -12.54 -18.00 3.76
N PHE A 394 -12.22 -17.01 4.57
CA PHE A 394 -11.96 -15.64 4.16
C PHE A 394 -10.64 -15.47 3.41
N LEU A 395 -9.73 -16.45 3.48
CA LEU A 395 -8.49 -16.44 2.73
C LEU A 395 -8.66 -16.84 1.26
N LYS A 396 -9.87 -17.26 0.86
CA LYS A 396 -10.23 -17.45 -0.56
C LYS A 396 -10.41 -16.15 -1.33
N HIS A 397 -10.43 -14.99 -0.67
CA HIS A 397 -10.44 -13.71 -1.38
C HIS A 397 -9.23 -13.62 -2.34
N PRO A 398 -9.39 -13.12 -3.60
CA PRO A 398 -8.33 -13.06 -4.61
C PRO A 398 -7.05 -12.37 -4.14
N TRP A 399 -7.16 -11.38 -3.27
CA TRP A 399 -6.00 -10.72 -2.69
C TRP A 399 -5.08 -11.69 -1.94
N TYR A 400 -5.63 -12.55 -1.08
CA TYR A 400 -4.85 -13.56 -0.34
C TYR A 400 -4.24 -14.61 -1.26
N LYS A 401 -4.96 -15.03 -2.30
CA LYS A 401 -4.46 -15.99 -3.30
C LYS A 401 -3.23 -15.46 -4.04
N ASN A 402 -3.11 -14.14 -4.21
CA ASN A 402 -2.05 -13.51 -4.98
C ASN A 402 -0.98 -12.82 -4.12
N ALA A 403 -1.20 -12.65 -2.82
CA ALA A 403 -0.31 -11.92 -1.93
C ALA A 403 1.09 -12.55 -1.83
N GLY A 404 1.19 -13.87 -1.80
CA GLY A 404 2.46 -14.59 -1.80
C GLY A 404 3.32 -14.27 -3.02
N LYS A 405 2.73 -14.34 -4.23
CA LYS A 405 3.42 -13.96 -5.47
C LYS A 405 3.82 -12.48 -5.44
N ALA A 406 2.92 -11.59 -5.03
CA ALA A 406 3.20 -10.15 -4.96
C ALA A 406 4.39 -9.82 -4.06
N ILE A 407 4.43 -10.38 -2.85
CA ILE A 407 5.53 -10.17 -1.91
C ILE A 407 6.84 -10.77 -2.46
N ALA A 408 6.79 -12.00 -3.00
CA ALA A 408 7.97 -12.68 -3.53
C ALA A 408 8.65 -11.88 -4.64
N TYR A 409 7.89 -11.27 -5.56
CA TYR A 409 8.45 -10.48 -6.66
C TYR A 409 8.96 -9.10 -6.22
N THR A 410 8.34 -8.49 -5.21
CA THR A 410 8.76 -7.17 -4.74
C THR A 410 9.91 -7.21 -3.74
N TRP A 411 10.12 -8.34 -3.06
CA TRP A 411 11.18 -8.45 -2.05
C TRP A 411 11.75 -9.86 -1.99
N LEU A 412 12.69 -10.16 -2.87
CA LEU A 412 13.32 -11.48 -2.96
C LEU A 412 14.06 -11.87 -1.65
N PRO A 413 14.09 -13.16 -1.28
CA PRO A 413 14.93 -13.67 -0.21
C PRO A 413 16.39 -13.22 -0.36
N GLY A 414 16.98 -12.69 0.71
CA GLY A 414 18.36 -12.18 0.73
C GLY A 414 18.60 -10.86 -0.01
N SER A 415 17.54 -10.24 -0.53
CA SER A 415 17.58 -8.97 -1.28
C SER A 415 17.02 -7.81 -0.46
N GLY A 416 17.45 -6.59 -0.78
CA GLY A 416 16.69 -5.39 -0.49
C GLY A 416 15.32 -5.42 -1.21
N ASN A 417 14.37 -4.59 -0.74
CA ASN A 417 13.07 -4.56 -1.39
C ASN A 417 13.11 -3.75 -2.70
N CYS A 418 12.33 -4.22 -3.67
CA CYS A 418 12.14 -3.61 -4.99
C CYS A 418 10.74 -3.00 -5.07
N SER A 419 10.43 -2.07 -4.15
CA SER A 419 9.12 -1.41 -4.00
C SER A 419 9.30 0.03 -3.55
N PHE A 420 8.20 0.71 -3.26
CA PHE A 420 8.11 2.14 -2.98
C PHE A 420 7.45 2.40 -1.62
N GLY A 421 7.32 3.69 -1.25
CA GLY A 421 6.75 4.13 0.01
C GLY A 421 7.77 4.34 1.12
N ASP A 422 7.31 4.81 2.28
CA ASP A 422 8.16 5.11 3.43
C ASP A 422 8.86 3.86 3.99
N GLY A 423 10.09 4.02 4.49
CA GLY A 423 10.83 2.99 5.20
C GLY A 423 11.52 1.96 4.31
N VAL A 424 11.74 2.26 3.02
CA VAL A 424 12.43 1.36 2.07
C VAL A 424 13.91 1.68 1.90
N GLU A 425 14.52 2.24 2.92
CA GLU A 425 15.92 2.68 2.90
C GLU A 425 16.90 1.53 3.17
N LYS A 426 18.12 1.90 3.48
CA LYS A 426 19.28 0.98 3.61
C LYS A 426 19.12 -0.15 4.62
N TRP A 427 18.34 0.05 5.69
CA TRP A 427 18.16 -1.01 6.69
C TRP A 427 17.19 -2.12 6.25
N MET A 428 16.50 -1.93 5.14
CA MET A 428 15.66 -2.96 4.52
C MET A 428 16.45 -3.72 3.44
N THR A 429 17.61 -4.25 3.80
CA THR A 429 18.49 -4.97 2.88
C THR A 429 18.13 -6.45 2.73
N GLU A 430 17.21 -6.95 3.55
CA GLU A 430 16.70 -8.32 3.52
C GLU A 430 15.26 -8.35 4.04
N PRO A 431 14.45 -9.35 3.65
CA PRO A 431 13.08 -9.48 4.11
C PRO A 431 12.96 -9.45 5.63
N GLY A 432 12.05 -8.61 6.11
CA GLY A 432 11.77 -8.47 7.53
C GLY A 432 11.05 -9.70 8.09
N ARG A 433 11.31 -10.01 9.37
CA ARG A 433 10.70 -11.15 10.07
C ARG A 433 9.16 -11.16 10.02
N VAL A 434 8.52 -9.99 9.99
CA VAL A 434 7.06 -9.88 9.95
C VAL A 434 6.53 -10.34 8.59
N GLN A 435 7.16 -9.89 7.48
CA GLN A 435 6.84 -10.32 6.14
C GLN A 435 7.05 -11.83 5.96
N VAL A 436 8.18 -12.34 6.46
CA VAL A 436 8.47 -13.79 6.42
C VAL A 436 7.42 -14.60 7.20
N GLY A 437 7.01 -14.12 8.39
CA GLY A 437 5.96 -14.76 9.18
C GLY A 437 4.60 -14.74 8.49
N PHE A 438 4.29 -13.66 7.77
CA PHE A 438 3.06 -13.61 6.99
C PHE A 438 3.10 -14.55 5.77
N MET A 439 4.24 -14.70 5.14
CA MET A 439 4.44 -15.69 4.07
C MET A 439 4.30 -17.12 4.59
N ASP A 440 4.84 -17.43 5.78
CA ASP A 440 4.63 -18.72 6.45
C ASP A 440 3.13 -19.00 6.71
N PHE A 441 2.42 -17.97 7.19
CA PHE A 441 0.97 -18.03 7.39
C PHE A 441 0.22 -18.31 6.07
N LEU A 442 0.50 -17.57 5.01
CA LEU A 442 -0.12 -17.80 3.70
C LEU A 442 0.16 -19.21 3.17
N ALA A 443 1.40 -19.67 3.30
CA ALA A 443 1.78 -21.01 2.86
C ALA A 443 0.96 -22.10 3.58
N ARG A 444 0.77 -21.96 4.90
CA ARG A 444 0.01 -22.93 5.71
C ARG A 444 -1.47 -22.94 5.41
N GLU A 445 -2.08 -21.76 5.28
CA GLU A 445 -3.53 -21.63 5.19
C GLU A 445 -4.05 -21.70 3.75
N THR A 446 -3.27 -21.21 2.78
CA THR A 446 -3.73 -21.15 1.38
C THR A 446 -3.06 -22.18 0.47
N GLY A 447 -1.97 -22.80 0.92
CA GLY A 447 -1.15 -23.66 0.07
C GLY A 447 -0.38 -22.89 -1.01
N ASP A 448 -0.18 -21.56 -0.86
CA ASP A 448 0.52 -20.73 -1.83
C ASP A 448 1.99 -21.16 -1.98
N SER A 449 2.37 -21.58 -3.18
CA SER A 449 3.70 -22.11 -3.48
C SER A 449 4.79 -21.03 -3.43
N TYR A 450 4.48 -19.78 -3.80
CA TYR A 450 5.44 -18.66 -3.67
C TYR A 450 5.69 -18.33 -2.21
N ALA A 451 4.64 -18.34 -1.40
CA ALA A 451 4.74 -18.11 0.04
C ALA A 451 5.55 -19.23 0.73
N ALA A 452 5.33 -20.49 0.37
CA ALA A 452 6.07 -21.62 0.90
C ALA A 452 7.55 -21.59 0.49
N TRP A 453 7.86 -21.34 -0.79
CA TRP A 453 9.23 -21.12 -1.26
C TRP A 453 9.92 -20.00 -0.48
N TYR A 454 9.25 -18.85 -0.31
CA TYR A 454 9.78 -17.69 0.38
C TYR A 454 10.09 -17.99 1.86
N ALA A 455 9.16 -18.62 2.57
CA ALA A 455 9.33 -19.00 3.98
C ALA A 455 10.48 -20.00 4.16
N LYS A 456 10.63 -20.95 3.21
CA LYS A 456 11.74 -21.91 3.18
C LYS A 456 13.09 -21.22 3.00
N GLU A 457 13.21 -20.32 2.02
CA GLU A 457 14.44 -19.56 1.75
C GLU A 457 14.80 -18.62 2.92
N CYS A 458 13.80 -18.08 3.62
CA CYS A 458 13.98 -17.19 4.77
C CYS A 458 13.88 -17.91 6.12
N ALA A 459 14.10 -19.21 6.20
CA ALA A 459 13.87 -20.03 7.39
C ALA A 459 14.62 -19.54 8.66
N VAL A 460 15.82 -18.96 8.51
CA VAL A 460 16.56 -18.37 9.64
C VAL A 460 15.83 -17.16 10.20
N VAL A 461 15.36 -16.27 9.32
CA VAL A 461 14.58 -15.07 9.70
C VAL A 461 13.26 -15.48 10.34
N LEU A 462 12.61 -16.53 9.81
CA LEU A 462 11.36 -17.05 10.37
C LEU A 462 11.53 -17.52 11.82
N LYS A 463 12.62 -18.22 12.15
CA LYS A 463 12.91 -18.68 13.51
C LYS A 463 13.09 -17.54 14.50
N ASP A 464 13.56 -16.37 14.05
CA ASP A 464 13.69 -15.16 14.86
C ASP A 464 12.40 -14.31 14.91
N ASN A 465 11.39 -14.66 14.13
CA ASN A 465 10.12 -13.96 14.11
C ASN A 465 9.28 -14.31 15.35
N PHE A 466 8.83 -13.30 16.09
CA PHE A 466 7.94 -13.46 17.25
C PHE A 466 6.48 -13.08 16.95
N ASP A 467 6.22 -12.36 15.86
CA ASP A 467 4.84 -12.09 15.42
C ASP A 467 4.21 -13.39 14.93
N MET A 468 2.92 -13.58 15.25
CA MET A 468 2.17 -14.82 14.95
C MET A 468 2.81 -16.11 15.53
N ARG A 469 3.73 -15.98 16.49
CA ARG A 469 4.44 -17.13 17.08
C ARG A 469 3.48 -18.10 17.78
N LEU A 470 2.46 -17.60 18.47
CA LEU A 470 1.42 -18.47 19.08
C LEU A 470 0.76 -19.36 18.01
N TYR A 471 0.37 -18.77 16.90
CA TYR A 471 -0.19 -19.49 15.76
C TYR A 471 0.79 -20.53 15.21
N ARG A 472 2.03 -20.15 14.91
CA ARG A 472 3.01 -21.07 14.33
C ARG A 472 3.33 -22.25 15.24
N ILE A 473 3.52 -22.01 16.53
CA ILE A 473 3.77 -23.10 17.49
C ILE A 473 2.53 -23.99 17.63
N ALA A 474 1.31 -23.40 17.68
CA ALA A 474 0.06 -24.15 17.76
C ALA A 474 -0.15 -25.06 16.54
N GLN A 475 0.23 -24.58 15.35
CA GLN A 475 0.14 -25.36 14.10
C GLN A 475 1.29 -26.39 13.91
N GLY A 476 2.34 -26.33 14.74
CA GLY A 476 3.50 -27.19 14.61
C GLY A 476 4.47 -26.77 13.48
N ASP A 477 5.47 -27.62 13.21
CA ASP A 477 6.42 -27.35 12.11
C ASP A 477 5.72 -27.47 10.75
N ALA A 478 6.00 -26.52 9.86
CA ALA A 478 5.49 -26.57 8.50
C ALA A 478 6.33 -27.51 7.63
N ASP A 479 5.66 -28.31 6.82
CA ASP A 479 6.29 -29.09 5.75
C ASP A 479 6.16 -28.34 4.42
N TYR A 480 7.25 -27.67 4.00
CA TYR A 480 7.32 -26.98 2.73
C TYR A 480 7.83 -27.86 1.56
N THR A 481 8.03 -29.16 1.77
CA THR A 481 8.57 -30.06 0.72
C THR A 481 7.63 -30.23 -0.46
N ALA A 482 6.32 -30.12 -0.22
CA ALA A 482 5.31 -30.21 -1.29
C ALA A 482 5.16 -28.92 -2.13
N ALA A 483 5.83 -27.82 -1.74
CA ALA A 483 5.68 -26.53 -2.36
C ALA A 483 6.93 -26.11 -3.16
N GLU A 484 7.54 -27.04 -3.90
CA GLU A 484 8.59 -26.68 -4.84
C GLU A 484 7.98 -26.00 -6.06
N LEU A 485 8.35 -24.72 -6.25
CA LEU A 485 8.00 -24.01 -7.47
C LEU A 485 8.82 -24.55 -8.62
N ASP A 486 8.14 -24.96 -9.69
CA ASP A 486 8.77 -25.28 -10.97
C ASP A 486 9.46 -24.02 -11.54
N ASP A 487 10.54 -24.20 -12.26
CA ASP A 487 11.26 -23.12 -12.95
C ASP A 487 10.35 -22.29 -13.85
N SER A 488 9.37 -22.92 -14.47
CA SER A 488 8.39 -22.26 -15.34
C SER A 488 7.42 -21.32 -14.59
N ALA A 489 7.31 -21.43 -13.27
CA ALA A 489 6.46 -20.55 -12.47
C ALA A 489 7.01 -19.11 -12.36
N PHE A 490 8.34 -18.95 -12.58
CA PHE A 490 9.00 -17.64 -12.43
C PHE A 490 9.04 -16.88 -13.75
N GLU A 491 8.05 -16.01 -13.94
CA GLU A 491 7.94 -15.17 -15.15
C GLU A 491 8.93 -14.00 -15.17
N ASN A 492 9.65 -13.74 -14.06
CA ASN A 492 10.55 -12.59 -13.90
C ASN A 492 9.90 -11.22 -14.12
N PHE A 493 8.58 -11.15 -13.98
CA PHE A 493 7.80 -9.93 -14.24
C PHE A 493 6.46 -9.98 -13.51
N ILE A 494 6.12 -8.86 -12.86
CA ILE A 494 4.79 -8.67 -12.28
C ILE A 494 4.34 -7.23 -12.49
N TRP A 495 3.06 -7.07 -12.81
CA TRP A 495 2.41 -5.78 -12.94
C TRP A 495 1.17 -5.74 -12.05
N HIS A 496 1.25 -4.94 -10.98
CA HIS A 496 0.17 -4.67 -10.05
C HIS A 496 -0.69 -3.52 -10.58
N LYS A 497 -1.62 -3.84 -11.49
CA LYS A 497 -2.42 -2.86 -12.24
C LYS A 497 -3.18 -1.90 -11.34
N ASP A 498 -3.79 -2.43 -10.28
CA ASP A 498 -4.69 -1.65 -9.41
C ASP A 498 -3.93 -0.65 -8.53
N ILE A 499 -2.68 -0.92 -8.20
CA ILE A 499 -1.85 -0.03 -7.39
C ILE A 499 -0.79 0.75 -8.20
N GLY A 500 -0.63 0.45 -9.48
CA GLY A 500 0.31 1.15 -10.36
C GLY A 500 1.78 0.92 -9.99
N GLU A 501 2.14 -0.33 -9.68
CA GLU A 501 3.52 -0.76 -9.48
C GLU A 501 3.85 -1.95 -10.37
N GLY A 502 5.09 -2.00 -10.86
CA GLY A 502 5.59 -3.10 -11.65
C GLY A 502 7.02 -3.46 -11.25
N VAL A 503 7.33 -4.77 -11.28
CA VAL A 503 8.68 -5.26 -11.03
C VAL A 503 9.09 -6.21 -12.15
N ALA A 504 10.29 -6.00 -12.67
CA ALA A 504 10.93 -6.92 -13.61
C ALA A 504 12.28 -7.38 -13.05
N HIS A 505 12.58 -8.64 -13.26
CA HIS A 505 13.86 -9.27 -12.89
C HIS A 505 14.56 -9.79 -14.14
N SER A 506 15.89 -9.84 -14.10
CA SER A 506 16.63 -10.56 -15.13
C SER A 506 16.60 -12.07 -14.88
N ASP A 507 16.74 -12.48 -13.62
CA ASP A 507 16.62 -13.86 -13.15
C ASP A 507 16.36 -13.87 -11.63
N MET A 508 15.11 -13.85 -11.20
CA MET A 508 14.75 -13.75 -9.79
C MET A 508 15.17 -14.97 -8.94
N ARG A 509 15.50 -16.07 -9.56
CA ARG A 509 15.95 -17.29 -8.88
C ARG A 509 17.45 -17.29 -8.60
N ASN A 510 18.22 -16.54 -9.37
CA ASN A 510 19.67 -16.43 -9.19
C ASN A 510 20.05 -15.03 -8.74
N LEU A 511 19.89 -14.78 -7.47
CA LEU A 511 20.16 -13.46 -6.88
C LEU A 511 21.56 -12.93 -7.20
N ASN A 512 22.55 -13.83 -7.41
CA ASN A 512 23.94 -13.44 -7.69
C ASN A 512 24.18 -12.82 -9.07
N SER A 513 23.22 -12.92 -9.98
CA SER A 513 23.26 -12.28 -11.30
C SER A 513 22.01 -11.42 -11.57
N ASN A 514 21.06 -11.38 -10.65
CA ASN A 514 19.78 -10.73 -10.87
C ASN A 514 19.90 -9.20 -10.86
N LEU A 515 19.43 -8.58 -11.95
CA LEU A 515 19.06 -7.16 -11.99
C LEU A 515 17.55 -7.06 -11.75
N SER A 516 17.16 -6.24 -10.78
CA SER A 516 15.76 -5.97 -10.45
C SER A 516 15.43 -4.51 -10.78
N LEU A 517 14.35 -4.31 -11.53
CA LEU A 517 13.77 -3.01 -11.85
C LEU A 517 12.41 -2.90 -11.19
N ALA A 518 12.22 -1.93 -10.30
CA ALA A 518 10.90 -1.51 -9.85
C ALA A 518 10.49 -0.21 -10.54
N PHE A 519 9.22 -0.09 -10.90
CA PHE A 519 8.64 1.08 -11.54
C PHE A 519 7.29 1.40 -10.91
N ARG A 520 7.04 2.69 -10.63
CA ARG A 520 5.79 3.15 -10.01
C ARG A 520 5.19 4.31 -10.79
N SER A 521 3.90 4.18 -11.11
CA SER A 521 3.00 5.25 -11.54
C SER A 521 1.62 4.86 -11.01
N SER A 522 1.20 5.47 -9.89
CA SER A 522 0.13 4.93 -9.04
C SER A 522 -1.10 5.81 -9.00
N PRO A 523 -2.31 5.23 -9.08
CA PRO A 523 -3.56 5.96 -8.89
C PRO A 523 -3.75 6.49 -7.46
N TYR A 524 -2.96 6.02 -6.49
CA TYR A 524 -3.03 6.45 -5.08
C TYR A 524 -2.27 7.76 -4.81
N GLY A 525 -1.58 8.33 -5.81
CA GLY A 525 -0.84 9.57 -5.66
C GLY A 525 0.26 9.49 -4.61
N SER A 526 0.41 10.55 -3.80
CA SER A 526 1.39 10.67 -2.73
C SER A 526 0.76 10.99 -1.36
N GLY A 527 -0.36 10.33 -1.05
CA GLY A 527 -1.02 10.40 0.26
C GLY A 527 -0.43 9.41 1.27
N SER A 528 -0.66 9.60 2.57
CA SER A 528 -0.20 8.72 3.64
C SER A 528 1.30 8.41 3.53
N HIS A 529 1.71 7.15 3.39
CA HIS A 529 3.10 6.71 3.28
C HIS A 529 3.60 6.49 1.84
N THR A 530 2.84 6.92 0.84
CA THR A 530 3.31 6.98 -0.55
C THR A 530 4.01 8.31 -0.83
N LEU A 531 4.99 8.31 -1.72
CA LEU A 531 5.90 9.43 -1.97
C LEU A 531 5.54 10.18 -3.26
N ALA A 532 6.08 11.37 -3.46
CA ALA A 532 5.90 12.16 -4.68
C ALA A 532 6.83 11.65 -5.81
N ASP A 533 6.62 10.39 -6.22
CA ASP A 533 7.53 9.61 -7.05
C ASP A 533 6.85 8.96 -8.29
N GLN A 534 5.80 9.59 -8.82
CA GLN A 534 5.13 9.08 -10.02
C GLN A 534 6.11 9.01 -11.20
N ASN A 535 6.02 7.94 -12.00
CA ASN A 535 6.98 7.54 -13.01
C ASN A 535 8.42 7.37 -12.46
N GLY A 536 8.56 7.10 -11.15
CA GLY A 536 9.84 6.79 -10.51
C GLY A 536 10.25 5.34 -10.71
N PHE A 537 11.55 5.08 -10.69
CA PHE A 537 12.10 3.73 -10.76
C PHE A 537 13.20 3.49 -9.72
N LYS A 538 13.44 2.23 -9.40
CA LYS A 538 14.57 1.77 -8.59
C LYS A 538 15.26 0.60 -9.28
N LEU A 539 16.56 0.47 -9.06
CA LEU A 539 17.35 -0.66 -9.54
C LEU A 539 18.12 -1.31 -8.40
N LEU A 540 18.04 -2.63 -8.34
CA LEU A 540 18.92 -3.44 -7.51
C LEU A 540 19.70 -4.40 -8.39
N TYR A 541 20.96 -4.67 -8.03
CA TYR A 541 21.75 -5.72 -8.63
C TYR A 541 22.31 -6.64 -7.54
N LYS A 542 22.18 -7.94 -7.74
CA LYS A 542 22.53 -8.95 -6.70
C LYS A 542 21.80 -8.71 -5.37
N GLY A 543 20.58 -8.15 -5.43
CA GLY A 543 19.79 -7.79 -4.26
C GLY A 543 20.31 -6.58 -3.47
N ARG A 544 21.17 -5.76 -4.07
CA ARG A 544 21.72 -4.54 -3.44
C ARG A 544 21.42 -3.31 -4.28
N PRO A 545 21.23 -2.14 -3.65
CA PRO A 545 20.85 -0.90 -4.34
C PRO A 545 21.86 -0.47 -5.41
N VAL A 546 21.37 -0.12 -6.59
CA VAL A 546 22.09 0.58 -7.65
C VAL A 546 21.58 2.01 -7.73
N TYR A 547 20.30 2.19 -8.07
CA TYR A 547 19.64 3.48 -8.04
C TYR A 547 18.43 3.41 -7.10
N ILE A 548 18.30 4.43 -6.26
CA ILE A 548 17.40 4.45 -5.09
C ILE A 548 16.44 5.63 -5.14
N SER A 549 15.46 5.65 -4.24
CA SER A 549 14.86 6.89 -3.74
C SER A 549 15.76 7.41 -2.63
N ALA A 550 16.20 8.66 -2.72
CA ALA A 550 17.16 9.25 -1.80
C ALA A 550 16.47 9.89 -0.58
N GLY A 551 17.20 9.92 0.53
CA GLY A 551 16.71 10.38 1.81
C GLY A 551 16.40 9.24 2.78
N TYR A 552 15.92 9.60 3.97
CA TYR A 552 15.69 8.67 5.07
C TYR A 552 14.40 9.01 5.80
N TYR A 553 13.57 8.01 6.03
CA TYR A 553 12.40 8.18 6.86
C TYR A 553 12.80 8.24 8.34
N GLN A 554 12.92 9.45 8.90
CA GLN A 554 13.20 9.67 10.31
C GLN A 554 11.96 10.08 11.10
N ASN A 555 11.12 10.92 10.50
CA ASN A 555 9.86 11.36 11.04
C ASN A 555 8.91 11.70 9.90
N PHE A 556 7.62 11.53 10.13
CA PHE A 556 6.59 11.73 9.12
C PHE A 556 6.50 13.16 8.55
N ALA A 557 6.83 14.17 9.37
CA ALA A 557 6.63 15.57 9.03
C ALA A 557 7.83 16.48 9.38
N ASP A 558 9.04 15.95 9.46
CA ASP A 558 10.24 16.77 9.63
C ASP A 558 10.67 17.42 8.30
N LYS A 559 11.60 18.38 8.36
CA LYS A 559 12.09 19.10 7.18
C LYS A 559 12.75 18.17 6.16
N HIS A 560 13.46 17.15 6.62
CA HIS A 560 14.07 16.18 5.72
C HIS A 560 13.02 15.41 4.93
N ASN A 561 11.96 14.96 5.61
CA ASN A 561 10.85 14.29 4.94
C ASN A 561 10.19 15.20 3.89
N LEU A 562 9.85 16.45 4.27
CA LEU A 562 9.10 17.37 3.41
C LEU A 562 9.94 17.91 2.23
N LEU A 563 11.24 18.18 2.44
CA LEU A 563 12.09 18.84 1.44
C LEU A 563 12.97 17.89 0.62
N GLN A 564 13.21 16.66 1.09
CA GLN A 564 14.09 15.71 0.43
C GLN A 564 13.41 14.35 0.22
N TYR A 565 13.11 13.63 1.31
CA TYR A 565 12.73 12.22 1.26
C TYR A 565 11.41 11.96 0.54
N ARG A 566 10.36 12.72 0.86
CA ARG A 566 9.03 12.62 0.21
C ARG A 566 8.99 13.40 -1.11
N ASN A 567 9.80 14.44 -1.25
CA ASN A 567 9.79 15.36 -2.37
C ASN A 567 10.28 14.68 -3.66
N THR A 568 9.72 15.07 -4.78
CA THR A 568 10.09 14.57 -6.12
C THR A 568 11.59 14.62 -6.40
N ARG A 569 12.28 15.62 -5.82
CA ARG A 569 13.75 15.73 -5.96
C ARG A 569 14.54 14.58 -5.37
N GLY A 570 13.95 13.77 -4.49
CA GLY A 570 14.56 12.56 -3.93
C GLY A 570 14.37 11.31 -4.78
N HIS A 571 13.70 11.39 -5.93
CA HIS A 571 13.29 10.22 -6.71
C HIS A 571 13.80 10.25 -8.14
N ASN A 572 13.94 9.06 -8.76
CA ASN A 572 14.41 8.91 -10.13
C ASN A 572 13.27 9.20 -11.13
N THR A 573 12.86 10.45 -11.22
CA THR A 573 11.79 10.96 -12.07
C THR A 573 12.20 12.32 -12.66
N ILE A 574 11.28 13.22 -12.95
CA ILE A 574 11.59 14.55 -13.49
C ILE A 574 11.12 15.67 -12.55
N MET A 575 11.66 16.87 -12.74
CA MET A 575 11.08 18.14 -12.31
C MET A 575 10.96 19.09 -13.51
N ILE A 576 10.01 20.03 -13.44
CA ILE A 576 9.78 21.06 -14.45
C ILE A 576 9.89 22.44 -13.79
N ASN A 577 10.74 23.31 -14.31
CA ASN A 577 11.04 24.61 -13.71
C ASN A 577 11.46 24.52 -12.22
N GLY A 578 12.08 23.42 -11.80
CA GLY A 578 12.41 23.14 -10.40
C GLY A 578 11.22 22.70 -9.53
N ILE A 579 10.04 22.51 -10.11
CA ILE A 579 8.81 22.11 -9.43
C ILE A 579 8.57 20.61 -9.64
N GLY A 580 8.23 19.91 -8.56
CA GLY A 580 7.86 18.50 -8.55
C GLY A 580 6.36 18.27 -8.35
N GLN A 581 6.04 17.08 -7.90
CA GLN A 581 4.67 16.62 -7.61
C GLN A 581 4.26 17.05 -6.19
N PRO A 582 3.03 17.54 -5.96
CA PRO A 582 2.54 17.85 -4.63
C PRO A 582 2.25 16.59 -3.81
N PHE A 583 2.18 16.74 -2.48
CA PHE A 583 1.85 15.64 -1.56
C PHE A 583 0.34 15.50 -1.44
N THR A 584 -0.26 14.86 -2.41
CA THR A 584 -1.71 14.67 -2.46
C THR A 584 -2.07 13.40 -3.24
N THR A 585 -3.20 12.84 -2.90
CA THR A 585 -3.79 11.75 -3.67
C THR A 585 -4.27 12.20 -5.06
N LYS A 586 -4.44 13.51 -5.28
CA LYS A 586 -4.78 14.08 -6.59
C LYS A 586 -3.59 14.04 -7.57
N ALA A 587 -2.35 13.98 -7.06
CA ALA A 587 -1.13 13.84 -7.85
C ALA A 587 -0.91 12.39 -8.27
N TYR A 588 -1.81 11.83 -9.07
CA TYR A 588 -1.81 10.43 -9.44
C TYR A 588 -1.14 10.17 -10.79
N GLY A 589 -0.71 8.92 -10.97
CA GLY A 589 -0.25 8.36 -12.23
C GLY A 589 -0.93 7.03 -12.54
N ASN A 590 -0.51 6.40 -13.61
CA ASN A 590 -0.98 5.08 -14.01
C ASN A 590 0.09 4.33 -14.78
N ILE A 591 0.32 3.05 -14.50
CA ILE A 591 1.03 2.17 -15.44
C ILE A 591 -0.01 1.70 -16.46
N CYS A 592 0.04 2.29 -17.65
CA CYS A 592 -0.96 2.06 -18.69
C CYS A 592 -0.76 0.74 -19.42
N ARG A 593 0.50 0.28 -19.55
CA ARG A 593 0.89 -0.91 -20.32
C ARG A 593 1.98 -1.69 -19.63
N GLY A 594 1.94 -3.01 -19.78
CA GLY A 594 2.99 -3.93 -19.37
C GLY A 594 3.09 -5.08 -20.35
N LEU A 595 4.31 -5.41 -20.80
CA LEU A 595 4.62 -6.53 -21.71
C LEU A 595 5.87 -7.24 -21.22
N ASN A 596 5.93 -8.55 -21.35
CA ASN A 596 7.07 -9.34 -20.91
C ASN A 596 7.38 -10.49 -21.86
N GLY A 597 8.64 -10.60 -22.27
CA GLY A 597 9.23 -11.74 -22.95
C GLY A 597 10.53 -12.17 -22.28
N GLU A 598 11.20 -13.15 -22.82
CA GLU A 598 12.48 -13.65 -22.28
C GLU A 598 13.57 -12.58 -22.30
N ASN A 599 13.59 -11.73 -23.36
CA ASN A 599 14.65 -10.76 -23.58
C ASN A 599 14.26 -9.33 -23.16
N ILE A 600 12.96 -8.98 -23.28
CA ILE A 600 12.47 -7.61 -23.05
C ILE A 600 11.30 -7.64 -22.07
N ALA A 601 11.42 -6.90 -20.96
CA ALA A 601 10.29 -6.49 -20.14
C ALA A 601 10.03 -4.99 -20.34
N TYR A 602 8.77 -4.58 -20.32
CA TYR A 602 8.35 -3.22 -20.63
C TYR A 602 7.20 -2.75 -19.76
N PHE A 603 7.29 -1.50 -19.31
CA PHE A 603 6.20 -0.75 -18.73
C PHE A 603 6.06 0.61 -19.38
N LEU A 604 4.82 1.13 -19.45
CA LEU A 604 4.50 2.51 -19.77
C LEU A 604 3.77 3.13 -18.60
N GLY A 605 4.36 4.15 -18.00
CA GLY A 605 3.72 4.99 -16.98
C GLY A 605 3.28 6.33 -17.56
N ASP A 606 2.09 6.78 -17.19
CA ASP A 606 1.57 8.12 -17.45
C ASP A 606 1.43 8.86 -16.12
N ALA A 607 2.21 9.92 -15.94
CA ALA A 607 2.19 10.79 -14.77
C ALA A 607 1.79 12.22 -15.13
N SER A 608 1.08 12.43 -16.24
CA SER A 608 0.64 13.76 -16.69
C SER A 608 -0.24 14.49 -15.66
N ASN A 609 -0.99 13.74 -14.84
CA ASN A 609 -1.82 14.30 -13.77
C ASN A 609 -1.07 14.51 -12.44
N ALA A 610 0.19 14.10 -12.35
CA ALA A 610 0.91 14.12 -11.08
C ALA A 610 1.43 15.51 -10.69
N TYR A 611 1.57 16.43 -11.65
CA TYR A 611 2.11 17.76 -11.44
C TYR A 611 0.98 18.79 -11.31
N CYS A 612 0.15 18.66 -10.28
CA CYS A 612 -1.12 19.36 -10.15
C CYS A 612 -1.13 20.54 -9.14
N GLY A 613 0.00 21.19 -8.93
CA GLY A 613 0.08 22.40 -8.10
C GLY A 613 0.52 22.11 -6.65
N THR A 614 -0.20 22.63 -5.66
CA THR A 614 0.04 22.45 -4.23
C THR A 614 -1.04 21.56 -3.59
N SER A 615 -0.86 21.22 -2.33
CA SER A 615 -1.78 20.32 -1.62
C SER A 615 -2.20 20.86 -0.26
N ASP A 616 -3.49 20.89 -0.01
CA ASP A 616 -4.05 21.19 1.30
C ASP A 616 -3.85 20.05 2.31
N GLN A 617 -3.68 18.83 1.84
CA GLN A 617 -3.56 17.63 2.69
C GLN A 617 -2.38 17.68 3.66
N TRP A 618 -1.29 18.34 3.27
CA TRP A 618 -0.05 18.42 4.03
C TRP A 618 0.21 19.82 4.59
N GLU A 619 -0.68 20.78 4.37
CA GLU A 619 -0.48 22.17 4.76
C GLU A 619 -0.14 22.32 6.24
N SER A 620 -0.84 21.61 7.13
CA SER A 620 -0.55 21.64 8.57
C SER A 620 0.87 21.17 8.91
N ASN A 621 1.40 20.18 8.16
CA ASN A 621 2.76 19.67 8.35
C ASN A 621 3.80 20.67 7.87
N PHE A 622 3.54 21.34 6.72
CA PHE A 622 4.40 22.40 6.20
C PHE A 622 4.44 23.59 7.16
N VAL A 623 3.30 24.03 7.66
CA VAL A 623 3.21 25.13 8.65
C VAL A 623 3.96 24.76 9.93
N ALA A 624 3.78 23.56 10.46
CA ALA A 624 4.47 23.07 11.66
C ALA A 624 6.00 23.01 11.48
N ALA A 625 6.46 22.67 10.27
CA ALA A 625 7.89 22.68 9.93
C ALA A 625 8.46 24.07 9.61
N GLY A 626 7.61 25.11 9.51
CA GLY A 626 8.00 26.45 9.09
C GLY A 626 8.45 26.53 7.63
N ILE A 627 7.78 25.79 6.76
CA ILE A 627 8.03 25.72 5.32
C ILE A 627 6.76 26.11 4.57
N SER A 628 6.90 26.71 3.39
CA SER A 628 5.77 27.01 2.50
C SER A 628 5.86 26.17 1.23
N GLN A 629 4.72 25.81 0.65
CA GLN A 629 4.64 25.15 -0.64
C GLN A 629 4.86 26.15 -1.77
N THR A 630 6.11 26.49 -2.05
CA THR A 630 6.52 27.49 -3.05
C THR A 630 7.53 26.92 -4.04
N PRO A 631 7.73 27.54 -5.22
CA PRO A 631 8.71 27.09 -6.21
C PRO A 631 10.14 26.95 -5.66
N GLU A 632 10.53 27.80 -4.69
CA GLU A 632 11.80 27.72 -4.00
C GLU A 632 12.03 26.34 -3.35
N PHE A 633 10.96 25.74 -2.81
CA PHE A 633 10.99 24.43 -2.18
C PHE A 633 10.53 23.29 -3.11
N GLY A 634 10.27 23.62 -4.39
CA GLY A 634 9.89 22.63 -5.41
C GLY A 634 8.40 22.35 -5.49
N PHE A 635 7.54 23.26 -5.06
CA PHE A 635 6.08 23.16 -5.11
C PHE A 635 5.47 24.35 -5.84
N GLY A 636 4.31 24.14 -6.43
CA GLY A 636 3.55 25.20 -7.09
C GLY A 636 2.99 24.79 -8.44
N ASP A 637 2.28 25.72 -9.06
CA ASP A 637 1.75 25.53 -10.41
C ASP A 637 2.89 25.41 -11.41
N ASN A 638 2.69 24.58 -12.41
CA ASN A 638 3.65 24.33 -13.48
C ASN A 638 2.91 24.01 -14.78
N PRO A 639 3.56 24.20 -15.95
CA PRO A 639 2.91 24.07 -17.24
C PRO A 639 2.88 22.63 -17.78
N LEU A 640 3.25 21.60 -17.04
CA LEU A 640 3.30 20.23 -17.54
C LEU A 640 1.93 19.73 -17.97
N ASN A 641 1.82 19.23 -19.19
CA ASN A 641 0.60 18.63 -19.73
C ASN A 641 0.78 17.19 -20.24
N ASN A 642 2.03 16.72 -20.42
CA ASN A 642 2.33 15.36 -20.81
C ASN A 642 3.60 14.85 -20.12
N TYR A 643 3.50 13.72 -19.45
CA TYR A 643 4.66 12.97 -18.96
C TYR A 643 4.41 11.47 -19.05
N LYS A 644 4.91 10.85 -20.12
CA LYS A 644 4.92 9.41 -20.31
C LYS A 644 6.33 8.88 -20.22
N ARG A 645 6.52 7.81 -19.46
CA ARG A 645 7.81 7.11 -19.35
C ARG A 645 7.68 5.69 -19.84
N HIS A 646 8.39 5.38 -20.91
CA HIS A 646 8.62 4.04 -21.39
C HIS A 646 9.88 3.51 -20.70
N ILE A 647 9.75 2.40 -19.95
CA ILE A 647 10.90 1.79 -19.30
C ILE A 647 11.01 0.31 -19.69
N PHE A 648 12.21 -0.07 -20.09
CA PHE A 648 12.51 -1.40 -20.59
C PHE A 648 13.64 -2.01 -19.78
N MET A 649 13.48 -3.29 -19.43
CA MET A 649 14.61 -4.14 -19.05
C MET A 649 14.98 -4.98 -20.28
N LEU A 650 16.19 -4.78 -20.79
CA LEU A 650 16.81 -5.63 -21.81
C LEU A 650 17.72 -6.62 -21.07
N ARG A 651 17.22 -7.82 -20.92
CA ARG A 651 17.92 -8.85 -20.14
C ARG A 651 19.23 -9.26 -20.81
N PRO A 652 20.29 -9.56 -20.00
CA PRO A 652 20.22 -9.71 -18.54
C PRO A 652 20.52 -8.41 -17.75
N ASN A 653 21.04 -7.34 -18.33
CA ASN A 653 21.75 -6.32 -17.57
C ASN A 653 21.63 -4.87 -18.07
N LYS A 654 20.64 -4.57 -18.90
CA LYS A 654 20.44 -3.23 -19.45
C LYS A 654 19.05 -2.70 -19.18
N ILE A 655 18.95 -1.40 -18.91
CA ILE A 655 17.70 -0.65 -18.79
C ILE A 655 17.71 0.44 -19.84
N VAL A 656 16.59 0.64 -20.52
CA VAL A 656 16.34 1.75 -21.44
C VAL A 656 15.13 2.52 -20.94
N ILE A 657 15.26 3.84 -20.81
CA ILE A 657 14.19 4.73 -20.42
C ILE A 657 14.00 5.75 -21.54
N TYR A 658 12.77 5.92 -22.00
CA TYR A 658 12.42 6.93 -22.98
C TYR A 658 11.26 7.74 -22.45
N ASP A 659 11.53 9.02 -22.16
CA ASP A 659 10.58 9.98 -21.60
C ASP A 659 10.01 10.87 -22.70
N GLU A 660 8.69 10.99 -22.76
CA GLU A 660 7.93 11.95 -23.54
C GLU A 660 7.43 13.03 -22.62
N LEU A 661 7.91 14.26 -22.83
CA LEU A 661 7.59 15.41 -22.00
C LEU A 661 6.94 16.51 -22.83
N GLY A 662 5.90 17.13 -22.28
CA GLY A 662 5.20 18.26 -22.89
C GLY A 662 4.70 19.26 -21.85
N ALA A 663 4.64 20.52 -22.26
CA ALA A 663 4.15 21.62 -21.45
C ALA A 663 3.33 22.61 -22.28
N ASP A 664 2.41 23.35 -21.62
CA ASP A 664 1.60 24.40 -22.25
C ASP A 664 2.38 25.69 -22.50
N GLU A 665 3.50 25.87 -21.78
CA GLU A 665 4.41 26.98 -21.89
C GLU A 665 5.86 26.51 -21.92
N VAL A 666 6.76 27.29 -22.45
CA VAL A 666 8.19 26.99 -22.50
C VAL A 666 8.74 26.83 -21.09
N ALA A 667 9.33 25.68 -20.82
CA ALA A 667 9.80 25.27 -19.49
C ALA A 667 11.19 24.62 -19.54
N THR A 668 11.94 24.68 -18.43
CA THR A 668 13.16 23.92 -18.22
C THR A 668 12.83 22.55 -17.64
N TRP A 669 13.62 21.54 -18.03
CA TRP A 669 13.41 20.17 -17.64
C TRP A 669 14.59 19.63 -16.85
N GLN A 670 14.32 18.88 -15.81
CA GLN A 670 15.32 18.24 -14.96
C GLN A 670 15.02 16.75 -14.87
N TRP A 671 15.99 15.91 -15.29
CA TRP A 671 15.92 14.48 -15.13
C TRP A 671 16.81 14.06 -13.96
N LEU A 672 16.28 13.24 -13.03
CA LEU A 672 16.90 12.97 -11.73
C LEU A 672 17.34 11.53 -11.61
N LEU A 673 18.52 11.31 -10.98
CA LEU A 673 19.04 10.00 -10.65
C LEU A 673 19.73 10.02 -9.28
N HIS A 674 19.55 8.97 -8.47
CA HIS A 674 20.07 8.90 -7.12
C HIS A 674 20.80 7.58 -6.87
N SER A 675 21.94 7.66 -6.18
CA SER A 675 22.78 6.50 -5.85
C SER A 675 23.23 6.55 -4.39
N PRO A 676 23.39 5.39 -3.72
CA PRO A 676 24.02 5.35 -2.40
C PRO A 676 25.51 5.64 -2.40
N VAL A 677 26.16 5.69 -3.57
CA VAL A 677 27.59 5.93 -3.74
C VAL A 677 27.87 6.97 -4.83
N GLU A 678 29.10 7.46 -4.89
CA GLU A 678 29.54 8.52 -5.79
C GLU A 678 29.25 8.24 -7.25
N MET A 679 28.73 9.26 -7.96
CA MET A 679 28.50 9.25 -9.40
C MET A 679 29.52 10.12 -10.13
N HIS A 680 30.30 9.54 -11.02
CA HIS A 680 31.30 10.25 -11.83
C HIS A 680 30.74 10.65 -13.19
N VAL A 681 30.63 11.96 -13.43
CA VAL A 681 30.05 12.53 -14.65
C VAL A 681 31.14 12.86 -15.66
N ALA A 682 30.97 12.41 -16.91
CA ALA A 682 31.83 12.73 -18.05
C ALA A 682 30.97 12.98 -19.30
N GLY A 683 30.66 14.24 -19.57
CA GLY A 683 29.71 14.62 -20.63
C GLY A 683 28.31 14.10 -20.33
N ASN A 684 27.74 13.29 -21.21
CA ASN A 684 26.43 12.66 -21.02
C ASN A 684 26.51 11.26 -20.35
N LYS A 685 27.71 10.84 -19.95
CA LYS A 685 27.99 9.53 -19.35
C LYS A 685 28.20 9.67 -17.85
N VAL A 686 27.56 8.81 -17.07
CA VAL A 686 27.65 8.72 -15.61
C VAL A 686 28.12 7.32 -15.24
N THR A 687 29.21 7.20 -14.51
CA THR A 687 29.78 5.93 -14.04
C THR A 687 29.71 5.87 -12.52
N THR A 688 29.28 4.73 -12.00
CA THR A 688 29.09 4.51 -10.58
C THR A 688 29.61 3.13 -10.20
N ASP A 689 30.57 3.07 -9.27
CA ASP A 689 31.20 1.83 -8.82
C ASP A 689 30.70 1.42 -7.45
N TYR A 690 30.25 0.19 -7.33
CA TYR A 690 29.67 -0.37 -6.12
C TYR A 690 30.52 -1.51 -5.56
N THR A 691 30.58 -1.57 -4.24
CA THR A 691 31.15 -2.72 -3.52
C THR A 691 30.27 -3.02 -2.31
N TYR A 692 29.72 -4.24 -2.28
CA TYR A 692 28.87 -4.70 -1.19
C TYR A 692 29.45 -5.97 -0.56
N GLU A 693 29.49 -5.99 0.77
CA GLU A 693 29.92 -7.17 1.52
C GLU A 693 29.09 -8.40 1.14
N GLY A 694 29.75 -9.50 0.86
CA GLY A 694 29.12 -10.77 0.45
C GLY A 694 28.51 -10.76 -0.96
N ARG A 695 28.59 -9.65 -1.74
CA ARG A 695 28.03 -9.54 -3.09
C ARG A 695 29.08 -9.12 -4.15
N GLY A 696 30.28 -8.71 -3.70
CA GLY A 696 31.36 -8.29 -4.59
C GLY A 696 31.17 -6.89 -5.16
N SER A 697 31.94 -6.57 -6.20
CA SER A 697 31.94 -5.27 -6.86
C SER A 697 31.27 -5.36 -8.22
N PHE A 698 30.65 -4.25 -8.63
CA PHE A 698 30.07 -4.07 -9.96
C PHE A 698 30.00 -2.57 -10.31
N THR A 699 29.87 -2.28 -11.60
CA THR A 699 29.79 -0.92 -12.12
C THR A 699 28.44 -0.71 -12.81
N SER A 700 27.83 0.44 -12.62
CA SER A 700 26.72 0.92 -13.44
C SER A 700 27.17 2.08 -14.33
N VAL A 701 26.78 2.08 -15.58
CA VAL A 701 26.99 3.18 -16.51
C VAL A 701 25.66 3.63 -17.08
N ALA A 702 25.31 4.88 -16.82
CA ALA A 702 24.14 5.54 -17.42
C ALA A 702 24.60 6.56 -18.48
N GLN A 703 23.94 6.59 -19.64
CA GLN A 703 24.16 7.60 -20.69
C GLN A 703 22.82 8.23 -21.06
N ILE A 704 22.80 9.56 -21.03
CA ILE A 704 21.59 10.40 -21.19
C ILE A 704 21.66 11.14 -22.52
N TYR A 705 20.64 11.02 -23.33
CA TYR A 705 20.53 11.63 -24.65
C TYR A 705 19.22 12.41 -24.77
N SER A 706 19.28 13.55 -25.45
CA SER A 706 18.15 14.36 -25.87
C SER A 706 18.58 15.15 -27.11
N GLU A 707 17.64 15.80 -27.79
CA GLU A 707 17.96 16.77 -28.84
C GLU A 707 18.87 17.92 -28.30
N GLN A 708 18.64 18.33 -27.07
CA GLN A 708 19.50 19.28 -26.35
C GLN A 708 20.53 18.51 -25.51
N THR A 709 21.77 18.95 -25.54
CA THR A 709 22.80 18.40 -24.66
C THR A 709 22.50 18.82 -23.20
N PRO A 710 22.34 17.87 -22.27
CA PRO A 710 22.09 18.21 -20.87
C PRO A 710 23.33 18.76 -20.19
N ASP A 711 23.10 19.69 -19.25
CA ASP A 711 24.10 20.03 -18.24
C ASP A 711 23.89 19.11 -17.03
N ILE A 712 24.84 18.19 -16.80
CA ILE A 712 24.71 17.13 -15.79
C ILE A 712 25.60 17.50 -14.60
N THR A 713 24.96 17.59 -13.44
CA THR A 713 25.64 17.81 -12.15
C THR A 713 25.35 16.65 -11.19
N ALA A 714 26.33 16.30 -10.36
CA ALA A 714 26.15 15.31 -9.29
C ALA A 714 26.73 15.87 -7.98
N THR A 715 26.03 15.66 -6.87
CA THR A 715 26.42 16.13 -5.54
C THR A 715 25.95 15.17 -4.46
N ASP A 716 26.63 15.15 -3.31
CA ASP A 716 26.19 14.44 -2.10
C ASP A 716 25.56 15.40 -1.07
N GLU A 717 25.35 16.65 -1.45
CA GLU A 717 24.72 17.65 -0.59
C GLU A 717 23.19 17.54 -0.66
N TRP A 718 22.55 17.56 0.50
CA TRP A 718 21.11 17.61 0.62
C TRP A 718 20.57 18.96 0.16
N PHE A 719 19.31 19.00 -0.20
CA PHE A 719 18.64 20.28 -0.44
C PHE A 719 18.74 21.17 0.82
N PRO A 720 19.09 22.46 0.70
CA PRO A 720 19.29 23.35 1.85
C PRO A 720 18.08 23.35 2.80
N GLY A 721 18.31 23.04 4.07
CA GLY A 721 17.27 22.88 5.07
C GLY A 721 16.52 21.53 5.07
N GLY A 722 16.85 20.67 4.12
CA GLY A 722 16.31 19.30 4.04
C GLY A 722 17.32 18.22 4.47
N GLU A 723 18.31 18.56 5.26
CA GLU A 723 19.25 17.60 5.85
C GLU A 723 18.53 16.69 6.86
N PRO A 724 18.97 15.43 7.03
CA PRO A 724 18.47 14.54 8.08
C PRO A 724 18.56 15.18 9.47
N ALA A 725 17.52 15.05 10.29
CA ALA A 725 17.52 15.60 11.65
C ALA A 725 18.58 14.92 12.55
N ASP A 726 18.69 13.58 12.47
CA ASP A 726 19.83 12.83 13.02
C ASP A 726 20.87 12.71 11.89
N GLN A 727 21.98 13.40 12.06
CA GLN A 727 23.08 13.45 11.08
C GLN A 727 24.19 12.43 11.37
N ASP A 728 23.92 11.39 12.16
CA ASP A 728 24.87 10.31 12.37
C ASP A 728 25.25 9.66 11.02
N PRO A 729 26.48 9.84 10.51
CA PRO A 729 26.85 9.37 9.18
C PRO A 729 26.94 7.84 9.08
N VAL A 730 26.93 7.13 10.20
CA VAL A 730 26.87 5.66 10.22
C VAL A 730 25.41 5.19 10.00
N LYS A 731 24.46 5.87 10.63
CA LYS A 731 23.04 5.56 10.47
C LYS A 731 22.50 6.10 9.15
N TYR A 732 22.85 7.34 8.82
CA TYR A 732 22.32 8.12 7.69
C TYR A 732 23.47 8.63 6.82
N PRO A 733 24.17 7.74 6.10
CA PRO A 733 25.26 8.15 5.22
C PRO A 733 24.76 9.08 4.11
N LYS A 734 25.61 9.97 3.63
CA LYS A 734 25.32 10.78 2.46
C LYS A 734 24.98 9.92 1.27
N GLN A 735 24.09 10.43 0.42
CA GLN A 735 23.67 9.81 -0.81
C GLN A 735 23.92 10.79 -1.96
N TRP A 736 24.09 10.29 -3.16
CA TRP A 736 24.41 11.10 -4.33
C TRP A 736 23.17 11.42 -5.14
N HIS A 737 23.07 12.67 -5.55
CA HIS A 737 21.97 13.25 -6.31
C HIS A 737 22.51 13.79 -7.63
N LEU A 738 22.02 13.29 -8.76
CA LEU A 738 22.33 13.75 -10.10
C LEU A 738 21.13 14.49 -10.67
N THR A 739 21.41 15.61 -11.29
CA THR A 739 20.43 16.35 -12.07
C THR A 739 20.97 16.58 -13.49
N ALA A 740 20.27 16.11 -14.50
CA ALA A 740 20.50 16.44 -15.88
C ALA A 740 19.54 17.57 -16.28
N ASN A 741 20.08 18.77 -16.45
CA ASN A 741 19.33 19.98 -16.77
C ASN A 741 19.27 20.19 -18.29
N PHE A 742 18.06 20.43 -18.81
CA PHE A 742 17.81 20.75 -20.22
C PHE A 742 17.28 22.17 -20.34
N GLY A 743 17.67 22.84 -21.39
CA GLY A 743 17.27 24.21 -21.68
C GLY A 743 15.75 24.36 -21.95
N PRO A 744 15.28 25.62 -22.06
CA PRO A 744 13.86 25.90 -22.25
C PRO A 744 13.29 25.29 -23.55
N SER A 745 12.17 24.57 -23.44
CA SER A 745 11.43 24.02 -24.57
C SER A 745 9.95 23.74 -24.17
N LEU A 746 9.06 23.70 -25.18
CA LEU A 746 7.67 23.24 -24.96
C LEU A 746 7.59 21.74 -24.74
N ASN A 747 8.40 20.99 -25.50
CA ASN A 747 8.45 19.54 -25.42
C ASN A 747 9.90 19.10 -25.26
N ASN A 748 10.09 17.92 -24.70
CA ASN A 748 11.39 17.27 -24.64
C ASN A 748 11.26 15.76 -24.76
N LYS A 749 12.27 15.11 -25.29
CA LYS A 749 12.40 13.64 -25.26
C LYS A 749 13.76 13.26 -24.73
N ILE A 750 13.77 12.38 -23.76
CA ILE A 750 14.99 11.97 -23.08
C ILE A 750 15.12 10.45 -23.22
N LEU A 751 16.24 10.00 -23.81
CA LEU A 751 16.60 8.59 -23.86
C LEU A 751 17.75 8.34 -22.89
N THR A 752 17.54 7.48 -21.90
CA THR A 752 18.57 7.05 -20.97
C THR A 752 18.84 5.56 -21.14
N VAL A 753 20.10 5.19 -21.27
CA VAL A 753 20.56 3.79 -21.35
C VAL A 753 21.44 3.52 -20.13
N ILE A 754 21.05 2.53 -19.31
CA ILE A 754 21.80 2.09 -18.14
C ILE A 754 22.29 0.67 -18.38
N GLN A 755 23.57 0.42 -18.10
CA GLN A 755 24.19 -0.89 -18.18
C GLN A 755 24.82 -1.23 -16.81
N VAL A 756 24.61 -2.43 -16.29
CA VAL A 756 25.21 -2.92 -15.05
C VAL A 756 26.13 -4.10 -15.37
N THR A 757 27.37 -4.07 -14.88
CA THR A 757 28.39 -5.07 -15.21
C THR A 757 29.32 -5.35 -14.03
N GLU A 758 29.76 -6.59 -13.90
CA GLU A 758 30.72 -6.98 -12.85
C GLU A 758 32.17 -6.64 -13.21
N ASN A 759 32.49 -6.52 -14.49
CA ASN A 759 33.84 -6.37 -14.98
C ASN A 759 34.23 -4.94 -15.35
N GLY A 760 33.35 -3.94 -15.10
CA GLY A 760 33.52 -2.57 -15.57
C GLY A 760 33.48 -2.41 -17.10
N SER A 761 33.33 -3.51 -17.85
CA SER A 761 33.20 -3.47 -19.31
C SER A 761 31.75 -3.36 -19.72
N VAL A 762 31.37 -2.24 -20.31
CA VAL A 762 30.05 -1.99 -20.89
C VAL A 762 30.14 -1.98 -22.41
N ASP A 763 29.05 -2.30 -23.08
CA ASP A 763 28.96 -2.13 -24.53
C ASP A 763 29.04 -0.64 -24.87
N GLU A 764 29.93 -0.30 -25.81
CA GLU A 764 30.02 1.07 -26.32
C GLU A 764 28.73 1.42 -27.07
N ILE A 765 28.18 2.61 -26.80
CA ILE A 765 26.98 3.09 -27.49
C ILE A 765 27.40 3.90 -28.72
N TRP A 766 27.14 3.37 -29.91
CA TRP A 766 27.32 4.05 -31.18
C TRP A 766 26.02 4.75 -31.58
N GLN A 767 26.05 6.08 -31.62
CA GLN A 767 24.91 6.89 -32.04
C GLN A 767 25.10 7.43 -33.48
N VAL A 768 24.11 7.20 -34.33
CA VAL A 768 23.99 7.83 -35.65
C VAL A 768 22.57 8.35 -35.84
N ASN A 769 22.41 9.67 -35.76
CA ASN A 769 21.09 10.31 -35.68
C ASN A 769 20.24 9.70 -34.54
N ASN A 770 19.02 9.25 -34.85
CA ASN A 770 18.08 8.63 -33.89
C ASN A 770 18.34 7.14 -33.63
N ARG A 771 19.49 6.61 -34.08
CA ARG A 771 19.86 5.19 -33.91
C ARG A 771 20.99 5.02 -32.94
N PHE A 772 20.79 4.09 -32.02
CA PHE A 772 21.77 3.75 -30.98
C PHE A 772 22.02 2.24 -31.08
N THR A 773 23.29 1.86 -31.13
CA THR A 773 23.72 0.45 -31.18
C THR A 773 24.61 0.17 -29.98
N LEU A 774 24.30 -0.87 -29.23
CA LEU A 774 25.06 -1.32 -28.06
C LEU A 774 25.08 -2.85 -28.01
N GLY A 775 26.24 -3.45 -28.27
CA GLY A 775 26.35 -4.90 -28.36
C GLY A 775 25.43 -5.45 -29.46
N ASP A 776 24.52 -6.33 -29.06
CA ASP A 776 23.55 -6.96 -29.97
C ASP A 776 22.23 -6.21 -30.10
N TRP A 777 22.08 -5.11 -29.34
CA TRP A 777 20.87 -4.31 -29.30
C TRP A 777 20.96 -3.10 -30.24
N LYS A 778 19.85 -2.81 -30.89
CA LYS A 778 19.61 -1.62 -31.69
C LYS A 778 18.38 -0.91 -31.17
N ILE A 779 18.51 0.38 -30.87
CA ILE A 779 17.43 1.25 -30.44
C ILE A 779 17.28 2.34 -31.49
N GLU A 780 16.07 2.58 -31.98
CA GLU A 780 15.72 3.73 -32.80
C GLU A 780 14.66 4.52 -32.06
N ALA A 781 14.97 5.74 -31.63
CA ALA A 781 14.06 6.59 -30.86
C ALA A 781 13.92 7.95 -31.55
N GLU A 782 12.69 8.44 -31.73
CA GLU A 782 12.48 9.81 -32.20
C GLU A 782 12.88 10.81 -31.12
N MET A 783 13.91 11.58 -31.37
CA MET A 783 14.48 12.53 -30.42
C MET A 783 14.03 13.97 -30.65
N ALA A 784 13.53 14.31 -31.87
CA ALA A 784 13.06 15.65 -32.16
C ALA A 784 11.81 15.99 -31.34
N ALA A 785 11.88 17.10 -30.60
CA ALA A 785 10.86 17.50 -29.65
C ALA A 785 9.48 17.77 -30.30
N ASP A 786 9.48 18.21 -31.55
CA ASP A 786 8.30 18.60 -32.33
C ASP A 786 7.59 17.44 -33.03
N LYS A 787 8.18 16.23 -33.03
CA LYS A 787 7.58 15.06 -33.66
C LYS A 787 6.86 14.17 -32.67
N PRO A 788 5.89 13.33 -33.11
CA PRO A 788 5.33 12.28 -32.25
C PRO A 788 6.40 11.34 -31.72
N ALA A 789 6.23 10.88 -30.51
CA ALA A 789 7.16 9.93 -29.89
C ALA A 789 7.08 8.56 -30.58
N ALA A 790 8.25 7.97 -30.83
CA ALA A 790 8.36 6.64 -31.40
C ALA A 790 9.65 5.98 -30.93
N ILE A 791 9.58 4.70 -30.59
CA ILE A 791 10.75 3.90 -30.23
C ILE A 791 10.62 2.48 -30.75
N THR A 792 11.70 1.97 -31.34
CA THR A 792 11.87 0.55 -31.65
C THR A 792 13.14 0.04 -30.98
N ILE A 793 13.07 -1.17 -30.43
CA ILE A 793 14.20 -1.87 -29.85
C ILE A 793 14.28 -3.25 -30.49
N SER A 794 15.46 -3.69 -30.92
CA SER A 794 15.63 -5.02 -31.49
C SER A 794 16.95 -5.64 -31.08
N ASN A 795 16.96 -6.95 -30.95
CA ASN A 795 18.15 -7.76 -30.68
C ASN A 795 18.49 -8.61 -31.91
N LYS A 796 19.69 -8.47 -32.45
CA LYS A 796 20.09 -9.18 -33.66
C LYS A 796 20.34 -10.67 -33.48
N LEU A 797 20.62 -11.12 -32.25
CA LEU A 797 20.88 -12.53 -31.95
C LEU A 797 19.60 -13.32 -31.69
N THR A 798 18.73 -12.75 -30.82
CA THR A 798 17.52 -13.45 -30.39
C THR A 798 16.33 -13.19 -31.30
N GLY A 799 16.38 -12.13 -32.13
CA GLY A 799 15.27 -11.69 -32.95
C GLY A 799 14.16 -10.98 -32.14
N ALA A 800 14.36 -10.79 -30.85
CA ALA A 800 13.41 -10.03 -30.00
C ALA A 800 13.28 -8.59 -30.49
N MET A 801 12.05 -8.05 -30.47
CA MET A 801 11.76 -6.72 -30.99
C MET A 801 10.58 -6.10 -30.23
N PHE A 802 10.69 -4.79 -29.97
CA PHE A 802 9.62 -3.92 -29.47
C PHE A 802 9.38 -2.76 -30.43
N SER A 803 8.12 -2.29 -30.52
CA SER A 803 7.75 -1.13 -31.33
C SER A 803 6.60 -0.34 -30.70
N TYR A 804 6.79 0.98 -30.65
CA TYR A 804 5.78 1.97 -30.28
C TYR A 804 5.88 3.20 -31.19
N GLY A 805 4.74 3.78 -31.57
CA GLY A 805 4.67 5.04 -32.32
C GLY A 805 5.13 4.97 -33.77
N THR A 806 5.50 3.80 -34.26
CA THR A 806 5.89 3.62 -35.68
C THR A 806 4.72 3.14 -36.52
N PRO A 807 4.52 3.64 -37.75
CA PRO A 807 3.40 3.24 -38.63
C PRO A 807 3.51 1.79 -39.06
N GLU A 808 4.73 1.31 -39.33
CA GLU A 808 5.01 -0.05 -39.75
C GLU A 808 5.74 -0.85 -38.67
N VAL A 809 5.35 -2.08 -38.47
CA VAL A 809 6.00 -3.05 -37.59
C VAL A 809 6.40 -4.26 -38.38
N ILE A 810 7.67 -4.66 -38.31
CA ILE A 810 8.17 -5.88 -38.93
C ILE A 810 8.41 -6.92 -37.85
N VAL A 811 7.69 -8.01 -37.87
CA VAL A 811 7.77 -9.09 -36.89
C VAL A 811 8.25 -10.37 -37.60
N GLY A 812 9.35 -10.93 -37.12
CA GLY A 812 9.89 -12.16 -37.76
C GLY A 812 10.20 -12.00 -39.24
N GLY A 813 10.50 -10.80 -39.71
CA GLY A 813 10.77 -10.49 -41.10
C GLY A 813 9.54 -10.22 -41.95
N ALA A 814 8.33 -10.23 -41.38
CA ALA A 814 7.08 -9.96 -42.10
C ALA A 814 6.36 -8.72 -41.52
N PRO A 815 5.63 -7.96 -42.37
CA PRO A 815 4.81 -6.87 -41.89
C PRO A 815 3.73 -7.36 -40.90
N TYR A 816 3.63 -6.70 -39.72
CA TYR A 816 2.61 -6.95 -38.72
C TYR A 816 1.61 -5.80 -38.73
N LYS A 817 0.33 -6.11 -38.80
CA LYS A 817 -0.74 -5.11 -38.69
C LYS A 817 -1.18 -5.01 -37.22
N ARG A 818 -0.97 -3.83 -36.63
CA ARG A 818 -1.46 -3.53 -35.28
C ARG A 818 -2.98 -3.70 -35.19
N GLN A 819 -3.45 -4.21 -34.05
CA GLN A 819 -4.88 -4.26 -33.75
C GLN A 819 -5.43 -2.85 -33.47
N GLN A 820 -4.60 -2.00 -32.85
CA GLN A 820 -4.91 -0.59 -32.59
C GLN A 820 -3.70 0.28 -33.00
N GLU A 821 -3.96 1.44 -33.59
CA GLU A 821 -2.95 2.30 -34.20
C GLU A 821 -1.79 2.66 -33.25
N ASN A 822 -2.10 2.98 -31.99
CA ASN A 822 -1.13 3.44 -30.99
C ASN A 822 -0.71 2.35 -30.00
N SER A 823 -0.88 1.08 -30.31
CA SER A 823 -0.49 -0.01 -29.43
C SER A 823 1.03 -0.13 -29.30
N SER A 824 1.48 -0.69 -28.16
CA SER A 824 2.83 -1.23 -28.01
C SER A 824 2.86 -2.68 -28.46
N VAL A 825 3.82 -3.03 -29.30
CA VAL A 825 3.99 -4.40 -29.84
C VAL A 825 5.32 -4.95 -29.39
N LEU A 826 5.30 -6.11 -28.76
CA LEU A 826 6.47 -6.90 -28.38
C LEU A 826 6.45 -8.22 -29.14
N TYR A 827 7.55 -8.54 -29.84
CA TYR A 827 7.82 -9.86 -30.40
C TYR A 827 9.02 -10.44 -29.67
N ASP A 828 8.79 -11.44 -28.86
CA ASP A 828 9.83 -12.05 -28.04
C ASP A 828 9.50 -13.51 -27.72
N ASN A 829 10.48 -14.22 -27.20
CA ASN A 829 10.26 -15.57 -26.71
C ASN A 829 9.41 -15.52 -25.43
N VAL A 830 8.35 -16.32 -25.40
CA VAL A 830 7.49 -16.56 -24.25
C VAL A 830 7.36 -18.07 -24.10
N GLN A 831 7.89 -18.60 -23.02
CA GLN A 831 7.87 -20.04 -22.70
C GLN A 831 8.41 -20.92 -23.88
N GLY A 832 9.55 -20.52 -24.44
CA GLY A 832 10.23 -21.25 -25.51
C GLY A 832 9.70 -21.01 -26.93
N THR A 833 8.73 -20.11 -27.12
CA THR A 833 8.13 -19.80 -28.42
C THR A 833 8.13 -18.32 -28.69
N MET A 834 8.60 -17.91 -29.90
CA MET A 834 8.50 -16.51 -30.32
C MET A 834 7.04 -16.14 -30.56
N GLN A 835 6.54 -15.14 -29.83
CA GLN A 835 5.15 -14.71 -29.86
C GLN A 835 5.05 -13.19 -29.98
N VAL A 836 3.94 -12.73 -30.58
CA VAL A 836 3.57 -11.32 -30.61
C VAL A 836 2.64 -11.05 -29.42
N GLN A 837 3.00 -10.05 -28.63
CA GLN A 837 2.13 -9.46 -27.61
C GLN A 837 1.82 -8.02 -28.06
N GLU A 838 0.59 -7.59 -27.88
CA GLU A 838 0.15 -6.22 -28.17
C GLU A 838 -0.60 -5.66 -26.96
N SER A 839 -0.28 -4.43 -26.57
CA SER A 839 -0.89 -3.75 -25.43
C SER A 839 -1.30 -2.33 -25.79
N THR A 840 -2.48 -1.96 -25.33
CA THR A 840 -3.01 -0.60 -25.38
C THR A 840 -3.20 -0.08 -23.96
N ASP A 841 -3.49 1.22 -23.83
CA ASP A 841 -3.74 1.82 -22.52
C ASP A 841 -4.88 1.11 -21.79
N LYS A 842 -4.62 0.66 -20.57
CA LYS A 842 -5.63 0.09 -19.70
C LYS A 842 -6.28 1.20 -18.90
N PRO A 843 -7.62 1.23 -18.83
CA PRO A 843 -8.31 2.21 -18.00
C PRO A 843 -7.99 1.99 -16.52
N LEU A 844 -8.00 3.07 -15.77
CA LEU A 844 -7.90 3.02 -14.32
C LEU A 844 -9.15 2.38 -13.72
N GLN A 845 -8.94 1.48 -12.77
CA GLN A 845 -9.99 0.82 -12.01
C GLN A 845 -9.85 1.23 -10.54
N THR A 846 -10.57 2.27 -10.13
CA THR A 846 -10.49 2.79 -8.77
C THR A 846 -11.82 3.37 -8.30
N THR A 847 -12.09 3.30 -7.00
CA THR A 847 -13.21 3.99 -6.34
C THR A 847 -12.90 5.47 -6.10
N ARG A 848 -11.67 5.92 -6.43
CA ARG A 848 -11.23 7.31 -6.22
C ARG A 848 -11.77 8.23 -7.30
N ALA A 849 -12.14 9.45 -6.94
CA ALA A 849 -12.37 10.51 -7.90
C ALA A 849 -11.04 10.96 -8.52
N LEU A 850 -10.97 10.96 -9.84
CA LEU A 850 -9.82 11.39 -10.61
C LEU A 850 -10.11 12.74 -11.28
N LYS A 851 -9.07 13.48 -11.67
CA LYS A 851 -9.20 14.71 -12.46
C LYS A 851 -9.84 14.43 -13.81
#